data_3bcc4349367fde44387a56c87051fd44
#
_entry.id   3bcc4349367fde44387a56c87051fd44
#
_cell.length_a   1.000
_cell.length_b   1.000
_cell.length_c   1.000
_cell.angle_alpha   90.00
_cell.angle_beta   90.00
_cell.angle_gamma   90.00
#
_symmetry.space_group_name_H-M   'P 1'
#
loop_
_entity.id
_entity.type
_entity.pdbx_description
1 polymer ?
#
loop_
_entity_poly.entity_id
_entity_poly.type
_entity_poly.pdbx_seq_one_letter_code
_entity_poly.pdbx_strand_id
1 'polypeptide(L)'
;MKKEALFCDGTEAYVSPPEPEAGDELQLWFRTAAHDVDEVYLENRELCIPMNKVISNKAFDFYEVKYKLEDKPFRYHFKIRSGNEICYYNKWGAESKLVDYYDFKIVPGFTAPDWAKGAVMYQIYTDRFCNGDPDNDVQTGEYFYIGEQVQHVDDWYRDPQPMDVREFYGGDIQGIIDKLDYLHGLGVEIVYCNPLFVSPSNHKYDTQDYDYIDPHVGKIEVDEGRLLDPGENNNIHADRYRTRTTRKENLEASNRLFIKLVEELHKRGMRIIIDGVFNHCGSFNKWLDRELIYESADGYEVGAFVSPKSPYRNYFLFHRTGENEWPGNGSYDGWWGHDTLPKLNYEDSKELEEYVLGIAKKWVSPPYNVDGWRLDVAADLGRSNEYNHEFWKKFRKAVKEANPHALILAEHYGDPSDWLQGDEWDSVMNYDAFMEPVTWFLTGMEKHSDEYRDDLLGNADHFMNAMKHHMANMMTPSLQTAMNQLSNHDHSRFLTRTNHKVGRVGQLGSRAAEEGVSLAVMREAIIMQMTWPGAPTLYYGDEAGLCGFTDPDNRRTYPWGREKRDLINFYREMIQIHRKSLALRKGSIKMLKAEPDLLAYGRFWGNEQIVVIINNSDHLKEVRVPVWQAEVAEGHNMARVMYSYEDGYIGEFEEYIVKEGNISLMMGKKSAIVLKNKKW
;
A
#
# COMPACT_ATOMS: atom_id res chain seq x y z
N MET A 1 28.37 -27.11 10.15
CA MET A 1 27.66 -25.81 10.34
C MET A 1 26.17 -25.98 10.14
N LYS A 2 25.36 -25.56 11.09
CA LYS A 2 23.88 -25.70 11.08
C LYS A 2 23.26 -24.45 10.47
N LYS A 3 23.09 -24.45 9.14
CA LYS A 3 22.67 -23.27 8.37
C LYS A 3 21.32 -22.72 8.78
N GLU A 4 20.40 -23.55 9.25
CA GLU A 4 19.07 -23.18 9.73
C GLU A 4 19.11 -22.26 10.97
N ALA A 5 20.20 -22.33 11.75
CA ALA A 5 20.41 -21.50 12.93
C ALA A 5 21.01 -20.14 12.62
N LEU A 6 21.67 -19.99 11.45
CA LEU A 6 22.26 -18.74 11.02
C LEU A 6 21.15 -17.72 10.77
N PHE A 7 21.26 -16.52 11.40
CA PHE A 7 20.21 -15.52 11.25
C PHE A 7 20.68 -14.09 11.58
N CYS A 8 20.24 -13.17 10.74
CA CYS A 8 20.17 -11.73 10.92
C CYS A 8 19.16 -11.19 9.88
N ASP A 9 18.43 -10.14 10.15
CA ASP A 9 17.45 -9.57 9.23
C ASP A 9 17.39 -8.03 9.19
N GLY A 10 18.27 -7.36 9.89
CA GLY A 10 18.32 -5.89 9.92
C GLY A 10 17.22 -5.24 10.76
N THR A 11 16.44 -6.00 11.55
CA THR A 11 15.55 -5.42 12.54
C THR A 11 16.32 -4.88 13.75
N GLU A 12 15.64 -4.13 14.62
CA GLU A 12 16.22 -3.58 15.86
C GLU A 12 16.83 -4.65 16.78
N ALA A 13 16.40 -5.91 16.66
CA ALA A 13 17.00 -7.03 17.37
C ALA A 13 18.45 -7.33 16.93
N TYR A 14 18.82 -6.93 15.72
CA TYR A 14 20.11 -7.23 15.10
C TYR A 14 20.90 -5.98 14.68
N VAL A 15 20.27 -4.80 14.67
CA VAL A 15 20.88 -3.52 14.30
C VAL A 15 20.48 -2.44 15.30
N SER A 16 21.43 -1.85 16.01
CA SER A 16 21.16 -0.77 16.97
C SER A 16 22.15 0.39 16.76
N PRO A 17 21.67 1.64 16.61
CA PRO A 17 20.26 2.03 16.43
C PRO A 17 19.70 1.52 15.08
N PRO A 18 18.38 1.28 14.95
CA PRO A 18 17.79 0.71 13.72
C PRO A 18 17.74 1.71 12.55
N GLU A 19 17.75 3.00 12.84
CA GLU A 19 17.75 4.12 11.88
C GLU A 19 18.86 5.11 12.29
N PRO A 20 20.13 4.78 11.97
CA PRO A 20 21.27 5.53 12.45
C PRO A 20 21.54 6.80 11.63
N GLU A 21 22.15 7.78 12.29
CA GLU A 21 22.74 8.96 11.65
C GLU A 21 24.19 8.72 11.26
N ALA A 22 24.73 9.58 10.41
CA ALA A 22 26.16 9.58 10.11
C ALA A 22 26.97 9.88 11.39
N GLY A 23 27.98 9.05 11.66
CA GLY A 23 28.84 9.16 12.86
C GLY A 23 28.37 8.33 14.04
N ASP A 24 27.18 7.71 13.98
CA ASP A 24 26.72 6.78 15.02
C ASP A 24 27.59 5.52 15.08
N GLU A 25 27.74 4.95 16.28
CA GLU A 25 28.31 3.63 16.49
C GLU A 25 27.22 2.58 16.33
N LEU A 26 27.23 1.87 15.21
CA LEU A 26 26.35 0.72 14.95
C LEU A 26 26.78 -0.45 15.80
N GLN A 27 25.83 -1.13 16.42
CA GLN A 27 25.97 -2.44 17.03
C GLN A 27 25.23 -3.46 16.16
N LEU A 28 25.97 -4.33 15.50
CA LEU A 28 25.45 -5.35 14.59
C LEU A 28 25.56 -6.72 15.23
N TRP A 29 24.48 -7.49 15.18
CA TRP A 29 24.37 -8.81 15.78
C TRP A 29 24.19 -9.89 14.71
N PHE A 30 24.74 -11.08 15.02
CA PHE A 30 24.54 -12.28 14.20
C PHE A 30 24.34 -13.49 15.09
N ARG A 31 23.39 -14.37 14.74
CA ARG A 31 23.03 -15.59 15.48
C ARG A 31 23.50 -16.84 14.76
N THR A 32 24.06 -17.78 15.52
CA THR A 32 24.43 -19.14 15.07
C THR A 32 23.85 -20.19 16.01
N ALA A 33 23.96 -21.50 15.65
CA ALA A 33 23.72 -22.55 16.64
C ALA A 33 24.81 -22.52 17.76
N ALA A 34 24.46 -22.94 18.94
CA ALA A 34 25.40 -22.98 20.06
C ALA A 34 26.59 -23.90 19.75
N HIS A 35 27.80 -23.41 19.93
CA HIS A 35 29.06 -24.15 19.74
C HIS A 35 29.27 -24.76 18.34
N ASP A 36 28.69 -24.18 17.29
CA ASP A 36 28.67 -24.75 15.94
C ASP A 36 29.64 -24.10 14.95
N VAL A 37 30.13 -22.87 15.24
CA VAL A 37 31.01 -22.14 14.35
C VAL A 37 32.25 -21.63 15.11
N ASP A 38 33.37 -21.52 14.37
CA ASP A 38 34.62 -21.03 14.94
C ASP A 38 34.70 -19.50 14.92
N GLU A 39 34.28 -18.88 13.80
CA GLU A 39 34.43 -17.44 13.57
C GLU A 39 33.26 -16.90 12.77
N VAL A 40 32.90 -15.65 13.09
CA VAL A 40 31.95 -14.83 12.33
C VAL A 40 32.62 -13.49 12.02
N TYR A 41 32.48 -13.01 10.79
CA TYR A 41 32.99 -11.75 10.33
C TYR A 41 31.89 -10.89 9.74
N LEU A 42 31.93 -9.58 10.01
CA LEU A 42 31.26 -8.56 9.21
C LEU A 42 32.14 -8.25 8.02
N GLU A 43 31.65 -8.43 6.81
CA GLU A 43 32.47 -8.30 5.60
C GLU A 43 31.74 -7.44 4.54
N ASN A 44 32.50 -6.66 3.79
CA ASN A 44 32.13 -6.09 2.51
C ASN A 44 33.38 -6.01 1.61
N ARG A 45 33.31 -5.30 0.48
CA ARG A 45 34.44 -5.20 -0.46
C ARG A 45 35.69 -4.53 0.11
N GLU A 46 35.53 -3.71 1.17
CA GLU A 46 36.60 -2.86 1.72
C GLU A 46 37.07 -3.31 3.11
N LEU A 47 36.23 -4.06 3.84
CA LEU A 47 36.51 -4.45 5.23
C LEU A 47 36.13 -5.90 5.51
N CYS A 48 36.85 -6.48 6.49
CA CYS A 48 36.56 -7.77 7.08
C CYS A 48 36.86 -7.68 8.57
N ILE A 49 35.85 -7.57 9.43
CA ILE A 49 35.96 -7.33 10.86
C ILE A 49 35.48 -8.57 11.62
N PRO A 50 36.29 -9.18 12.49
CA PRO A 50 35.86 -10.30 13.31
C PRO A 50 34.84 -9.83 14.34
N MET A 51 33.79 -10.66 14.54
CA MET A 51 32.77 -10.43 15.54
C MET A 51 33.05 -11.18 16.82
N ASN A 52 32.67 -10.60 17.95
CA ASN A 52 32.89 -11.20 19.28
C ASN A 52 31.66 -11.98 19.71
N LYS A 53 31.85 -13.20 20.19
CA LYS A 53 30.77 -13.96 20.84
C LYS A 53 30.47 -13.31 22.21
N VAL A 54 29.24 -12.84 22.39
CA VAL A 54 28.86 -12.08 23.59
C VAL A 54 27.79 -12.77 24.42
N ILE A 55 26.92 -13.59 23.78
CA ILE A 55 25.87 -14.36 24.45
C ILE A 55 25.93 -15.79 23.95
N SER A 56 25.76 -16.73 24.88
CA SER A 56 25.59 -18.15 24.57
C SER A 56 24.47 -18.71 25.43
N ASN A 57 23.52 -19.40 24.84
CA ASN A 57 22.49 -20.16 25.53
C ASN A 57 22.44 -21.61 25.01
N LYS A 58 21.44 -22.41 25.42
CA LYS A 58 21.36 -23.80 25.03
C LYS A 58 21.20 -24.04 23.52
N ALA A 59 20.60 -23.07 22.80
CA ALA A 59 20.25 -23.20 21.39
C ALA A 59 21.20 -22.38 20.48
N PHE A 60 21.63 -21.20 20.94
CA PHE A 60 22.28 -20.22 20.09
C PHE A 60 23.48 -19.55 20.73
N ASP A 61 24.45 -19.20 19.89
CA ASP A 61 25.50 -18.22 20.14
C ASP A 61 25.17 -16.94 19.40
N PHE A 62 25.39 -15.77 20.05
CA PHE A 62 25.22 -14.47 19.44
C PHE A 62 26.57 -13.75 19.38
N TYR A 63 26.85 -13.22 18.19
CA TYR A 63 28.07 -12.49 17.89
C TYR A 63 27.73 -11.01 17.68
N GLU A 64 28.60 -10.14 18.13
CA GLU A 64 28.47 -8.69 18.05
C GLU A 64 29.70 -8.06 17.43
N VAL A 65 29.48 -7.00 16.65
CA VAL A 65 30.52 -6.07 16.20
C VAL A 65 30.03 -4.65 16.31
N LYS A 66 30.94 -3.73 16.64
CA LYS A 66 30.68 -2.30 16.61
C LYS A 66 31.35 -1.68 15.40
N TYR A 67 30.63 -0.83 14.70
CA TYR A 67 31.11 -0.16 13.50
C TYR A 67 30.65 1.30 13.50
N LYS A 68 31.59 2.22 13.29
CA LYS A 68 31.27 3.65 13.19
C LYS A 68 30.79 3.96 11.78
N LEU A 69 29.52 4.39 11.65
CA LEU A 69 28.88 4.64 10.37
C LEU A 69 29.45 5.92 9.73
N GLU A 70 29.90 5.82 8.48
CA GLU A 70 30.31 6.98 7.67
C GLU A 70 29.10 7.66 7.05
N ASP A 71 29.27 8.86 6.49
CA ASP A 71 28.22 9.59 5.75
C ASP A 71 28.10 9.09 4.30
N LYS A 72 27.86 7.77 4.18
CA LYS A 72 27.59 7.07 2.90
C LYS A 72 26.80 5.78 3.15
N PRO A 73 26.06 5.28 2.17
CA PRO A 73 25.39 3.99 2.27
C PRO A 73 26.37 2.87 2.63
N PHE A 74 26.06 2.11 3.68
CA PHE A 74 26.85 0.99 4.17
C PHE A 74 26.20 -0.32 3.74
N ARG A 75 26.87 -1.09 2.86
CA ARG A 75 26.47 -2.43 2.45
C ARG A 75 27.37 -3.46 3.11
N TYR A 76 26.79 -4.56 3.58
CA TYR A 76 27.51 -5.61 4.29
C TYR A 76 26.80 -6.96 4.22
N HIS A 77 27.58 -8.00 4.47
CA HIS A 77 27.13 -9.37 4.71
C HIS A 77 27.97 -9.99 5.83
N PHE A 78 27.61 -11.20 6.22
CA PHE A 78 28.37 -11.94 7.21
C PHE A 78 29.08 -13.11 6.52
N LYS A 79 30.33 -13.38 6.93
CA LYS A 79 31.11 -14.55 6.58
C LYS A 79 31.32 -15.41 7.79
N ILE A 80 30.96 -16.67 7.70
CA ILE A 80 30.95 -17.63 8.81
C ILE A 80 31.91 -18.76 8.46
N ARG A 81 32.79 -19.14 9.39
CA ARG A 81 33.71 -20.23 9.26
C ARG A 81 33.50 -21.30 10.34
N SER A 82 33.48 -22.58 9.94
CA SER A 82 33.50 -23.75 10.82
C SER A 82 34.43 -24.81 10.20
N GLY A 83 35.61 -24.99 10.79
CA GLY A 83 36.68 -25.79 10.23
C GLY A 83 37.09 -25.27 8.84
N ASN A 84 36.94 -26.13 7.83
CA ASN A 84 37.20 -25.78 6.42
C ASN A 84 35.96 -25.28 5.67
N GLU A 85 34.79 -25.28 6.30
CA GLU A 85 33.55 -24.81 5.69
C GLU A 85 33.44 -23.30 5.84
N ILE A 86 33.14 -22.63 4.72
CA ILE A 86 32.83 -21.19 4.68
C ILE A 86 31.39 -21.01 4.16
N CYS A 87 30.63 -20.16 4.84
CA CYS A 87 29.30 -19.76 4.46
C CYS A 87 29.17 -18.23 4.48
N TYR A 88 28.41 -17.67 3.56
CA TYR A 88 28.06 -16.25 3.53
C TYR A 88 26.58 -16.10 3.88
N TYR A 89 26.24 -15.02 4.56
CA TYR A 89 24.88 -14.72 4.96
C TYR A 89 24.52 -13.28 4.65
N ASN A 90 23.46 -13.08 3.91
CA ASN A 90 22.85 -11.79 3.58
C ASN A 90 21.31 -11.90 3.59
N LYS A 91 20.59 -10.95 2.99
CA LYS A 91 19.12 -10.97 2.96
C LYS A 91 18.52 -12.19 2.25
N TRP A 92 19.26 -12.85 1.36
CA TRP A 92 18.82 -14.10 0.73
C TRP A 92 18.87 -15.29 1.71
N GLY A 93 19.79 -15.24 2.66
CA GLY A 93 20.05 -16.29 3.64
C GLY A 93 21.47 -16.84 3.56
N ALA A 94 21.66 -18.10 4.00
CA ALA A 94 22.93 -18.76 4.14
C ALA A 94 23.35 -19.53 2.88
N GLU A 95 24.43 -19.10 2.20
CA GLU A 95 24.91 -19.68 0.94
C GLU A 95 26.42 -19.93 0.97
N SER A 96 26.87 -20.93 0.18
CA SER A 96 28.29 -21.23 0.02
C SER A 96 29.02 -20.24 -0.94
N LYS A 97 28.26 -19.53 -1.75
CA LYS A 97 28.76 -18.48 -2.66
C LYS A 97 28.02 -17.18 -2.37
N LEU A 98 28.78 -16.10 -2.27
CA LEU A 98 28.22 -14.78 -2.09
C LEU A 98 27.55 -14.26 -3.37
N VAL A 99 26.33 -13.72 -3.22
CA VAL A 99 25.65 -12.88 -4.21
C VAL A 99 25.43 -11.52 -3.55
N ASP A 100 26.34 -10.58 -3.82
CA ASP A 100 26.41 -9.27 -3.15
C ASP A 100 25.21 -8.34 -3.48
N TYR A 101 24.40 -8.68 -4.49
CA TYR A 101 23.11 -8.03 -4.75
C TYR A 101 22.20 -8.02 -3.52
N TYR A 102 22.22 -9.10 -2.74
CA TYR A 102 21.38 -9.26 -1.55
C TYR A 102 22.02 -8.79 -0.24
N ASP A 103 23.14 -8.07 -0.29
CA ASP A 103 23.77 -7.53 0.90
C ASP A 103 22.83 -6.63 1.69
N PHE A 104 22.95 -6.67 3.02
CA PHE A 104 22.26 -5.71 3.87
C PHE A 104 22.70 -4.30 3.53
N LYS A 105 21.79 -3.34 3.68
CA LYS A 105 22.07 -1.93 3.39
C LYS A 105 21.52 -1.05 4.51
N ILE A 106 22.34 -0.13 4.96
CA ILE A 106 21.99 0.96 5.89
C ILE A 106 22.32 2.27 5.21
N VAL A 107 21.37 3.21 5.23
CA VAL A 107 21.59 4.58 4.73
C VAL A 107 21.49 5.52 5.93
N PRO A 108 22.60 6.27 6.24
CA PRO A 108 22.61 7.21 7.36
C PRO A 108 21.50 8.28 7.19
N GLY A 109 20.79 8.57 8.28
CA GLY A 109 19.73 9.59 8.29
C GLY A 109 18.41 9.18 7.61
N PHE A 110 18.32 7.97 7.02
CA PHE A 110 17.05 7.48 6.51
C PHE A 110 16.17 6.96 7.63
N THR A 111 15.00 7.57 7.78
CA THR A 111 13.98 7.17 8.75
C THR A 111 12.62 7.06 8.10
N ALA A 112 11.82 6.09 8.50
CA ALA A 112 10.39 6.06 8.20
C ALA A 112 9.60 6.41 9.47
N PRO A 113 8.43 7.10 9.35
CA PRO A 113 7.66 7.49 10.52
C PRO A 113 7.25 6.28 11.37
N ASP A 114 7.59 6.33 12.67
CA ASP A 114 7.32 5.22 13.59
C ASP A 114 5.84 4.83 13.68
N TRP A 115 4.95 5.83 13.57
CA TRP A 115 3.51 5.60 13.59
C TRP A 115 3.02 4.75 12.40
N ALA A 116 3.76 4.72 11.27
CA ALA A 116 3.39 3.96 10.08
C ALA A 116 3.91 2.51 10.10
N LYS A 117 4.94 2.20 10.91
CA LYS A 117 5.56 0.87 10.95
C LYS A 117 4.59 -0.18 11.49
N GLY A 118 4.20 -1.11 10.63
CA GLY A 118 3.20 -2.14 10.94
C GLY A 118 1.82 -1.59 11.31
N ALA A 119 1.47 -0.38 10.89
CA ALA A 119 0.18 0.21 11.18
C ALA A 119 -0.91 -0.38 10.27
N VAL A 120 -2.11 -0.56 10.80
CA VAL A 120 -3.25 -1.06 10.04
C VAL A 120 -3.86 0.09 9.24
N MET A 121 -3.79 -0.02 7.92
CA MET A 121 -4.31 0.96 6.98
C MET A 121 -5.65 0.52 6.40
N TYR A 122 -6.46 1.49 5.97
CA TYR A 122 -7.75 1.26 5.33
C TYR A 122 -7.92 2.21 4.15
N GLN A 123 -7.98 1.64 2.93
CA GLN A 123 -8.15 2.40 1.70
C GLN A 123 -9.63 2.65 1.42
N ILE A 124 -9.99 3.91 1.19
CA ILE A 124 -11.35 4.35 0.87
C ILE A 124 -11.41 4.88 -0.55
N TYR A 125 -12.29 4.28 -1.37
CA TYR A 125 -12.76 4.87 -2.62
C TYR A 125 -14.02 5.69 -2.30
N THR A 126 -13.87 7.01 -2.24
CA THR A 126 -14.83 7.90 -1.56
C THR A 126 -16.24 7.81 -2.11
N ASP A 127 -16.41 7.87 -3.44
CA ASP A 127 -17.74 7.80 -4.09
C ASP A 127 -18.54 6.53 -3.73
N ARG A 128 -17.87 5.46 -3.27
CA ARG A 128 -18.47 4.14 -3.04
C ARG A 128 -18.49 3.72 -1.56
N PHE A 129 -18.07 4.59 -0.66
CA PHE A 129 -17.97 4.22 0.75
C PHE A 129 -19.22 4.54 1.55
N CYS A 130 -19.62 5.81 1.62
CA CYS A 130 -20.81 6.25 2.34
C CYS A 130 -21.23 7.64 1.88
N ASN A 131 -22.50 7.84 1.51
CA ASN A 131 -23.08 9.14 1.25
C ASN A 131 -23.57 9.75 2.58
N GLY A 132 -22.98 10.87 2.98
CA GLY A 132 -23.30 11.60 4.22
C GLY A 132 -24.00 12.93 3.97
N ASP A 133 -23.87 13.52 2.78
CA ASP A 133 -24.49 14.79 2.39
C ASP A 133 -25.02 14.74 0.95
N PRO A 134 -26.27 14.25 0.74
CA PRO A 134 -26.83 14.14 -0.61
C PRO A 134 -26.94 15.46 -1.38
N ASP A 135 -26.79 16.61 -0.72
CA ASP A 135 -26.84 17.92 -1.36
C ASP A 135 -25.58 18.19 -2.22
N ASN A 136 -24.50 17.45 -2.03
CA ASN A 136 -23.28 17.57 -2.82
C ASN A 136 -23.20 16.58 -4.00
N ASP A 137 -24.13 15.66 -4.12
CA ASP A 137 -24.13 14.63 -5.17
C ASP A 137 -24.04 15.22 -6.58
N VAL A 138 -23.24 14.59 -7.43
CA VAL A 138 -23.25 14.87 -8.87
C VAL A 138 -24.64 14.58 -9.43
N GLN A 139 -25.20 15.52 -10.17
CA GLN A 139 -26.54 15.37 -10.74
C GLN A 139 -26.48 14.81 -12.17
N THR A 140 -27.45 14.00 -12.53
CA THR A 140 -27.58 13.51 -13.92
C THR A 140 -27.70 14.68 -14.88
N GLY A 141 -26.81 14.73 -15.89
CA GLY A 141 -26.75 15.82 -16.88
C GLY A 141 -26.03 17.08 -16.37
N GLU A 142 -25.28 17.00 -15.28
CA GLU A 142 -24.55 18.16 -14.75
C GLU A 142 -23.45 18.64 -15.70
N TYR A 143 -22.74 17.72 -16.34
CA TYR A 143 -21.75 17.98 -17.39
C TYR A 143 -21.59 16.78 -18.31
N PHE A 144 -20.84 16.98 -19.40
CA PHE A 144 -20.51 15.93 -20.37
C PHE A 144 -19.08 15.41 -20.11
N TYR A 145 -18.91 14.09 -20.01
CA TYR A 145 -17.62 13.47 -19.76
C TYR A 145 -17.49 12.12 -20.49
N ILE A 146 -16.41 11.95 -21.26
CA ILE A 146 -16.10 10.72 -22.02
C ILE A 146 -17.32 10.16 -22.75
N GLY A 147 -17.83 10.93 -23.73
CA GLY A 147 -18.84 10.48 -24.71
C GLY A 147 -20.29 10.60 -24.28
N GLU A 148 -20.61 10.83 -23.01
CA GLU A 148 -21.98 11.01 -22.50
C GLU A 148 -22.05 12.00 -21.34
N GLN A 149 -23.26 12.39 -20.97
CA GLN A 149 -23.48 13.16 -19.75
C GLN A 149 -23.30 12.26 -18.52
N VAL A 150 -22.79 12.85 -17.43
CA VAL A 150 -22.64 12.17 -16.14
C VAL A 150 -24.00 11.76 -15.56
N GLN A 151 -23.99 10.73 -14.72
CA GLN A 151 -25.19 10.15 -14.14
C GLN A 151 -25.06 9.97 -12.63
N HIS A 152 -26.07 10.41 -11.89
CA HIS A 152 -26.27 9.99 -10.51
C HIS A 152 -26.89 8.60 -10.47
N VAL A 153 -26.43 7.74 -9.57
CA VAL A 153 -26.94 6.38 -9.38
C VAL A 153 -27.78 6.32 -8.10
N ASP A 154 -29.09 6.30 -8.25
CA ASP A 154 -30.03 6.30 -7.12
C ASP A 154 -29.99 5.01 -6.28
N ASP A 155 -29.73 3.86 -6.91
CA ASP A 155 -29.60 2.58 -6.22
C ASP A 155 -28.17 2.36 -5.75
N TRP A 156 -27.92 2.58 -4.46
CA TRP A 156 -26.62 2.38 -3.82
C TRP A 156 -26.01 1.00 -4.05
N TYR A 157 -26.84 -0.03 -4.23
CA TYR A 157 -26.39 -1.41 -4.38
C TYR A 157 -26.33 -1.90 -5.83
N ARG A 158 -26.56 -1.02 -6.79
CA ARG A 158 -26.38 -1.35 -8.21
C ARG A 158 -24.90 -1.62 -8.50
N ASP A 159 -24.63 -2.69 -9.26
CA ASP A 159 -23.26 -2.97 -9.69
C ASP A 159 -22.75 -1.91 -10.69
N PRO A 160 -21.44 -1.55 -10.66
CA PRO A 160 -20.83 -0.65 -11.63
C PRO A 160 -20.99 -1.14 -13.06
N GLN A 161 -21.21 -0.20 -13.99
CA GLN A 161 -21.32 -0.48 -15.43
C GLN A 161 -19.93 -0.37 -16.11
N PRO A 162 -19.73 -0.89 -17.35
CA PRO A 162 -18.45 -0.86 -18.03
C PRO A 162 -17.82 0.54 -18.20
N MET A 163 -18.65 1.58 -18.34
CA MET A 163 -18.21 2.99 -18.42
C MET A 163 -18.50 3.76 -17.13
N ASP A 164 -18.16 3.17 -16.02
CA ASP A 164 -18.42 3.61 -14.67
C ASP A 164 -17.82 5.00 -14.33
N VAL A 165 -16.77 5.45 -15.01
CA VAL A 165 -16.04 6.71 -14.69
C VAL A 165 -16.94 7.95 -14.59
N ARG A 166 -18.11 7.93 -15.20
CA ARG A 166 -19.11 9.01 -15.19
C ARG A 166 -20.38 8.70 -14.41
N GLU A 167 -20.41 7.59 -13.65
CA GLU A 167 -21.49 7.20 -12.77
C GLU A 167 -21.12 7.47 -11.31
N PHE A 168 -21.95 8.20 -10.59
CA PHE A 168 -21.68 8.66 -9.23
C PHE A 168 -22.70 8.10 -8.27
N TYR A 169 -22.23 7.53 -7.15
CA TYR A 169 -23.06 6.98 -6.08
C TYR A 169 -23.19 7.92 -4.88
N GLY A 170 -22.42 9.01 -4.88
CA GLY A 170 -22.55 10.07 -3.90
C GLY A 170 -21.80 9.87 -2.59
N GLY A 171 -20.92 8.89 -2.50
CA GLY A 171 -20.05 8.79 -1.31
C GLY A 171 -19.16 10.02 -1.15
N ASP A 172 -19.00 10.51 0.09
CA ASP A 172 -18.39 11.80 0.38
C ASP A 172 -17.59 11.83 1.71
N ILE A 173 -16.96 12.97 1.99
CA ILE A 173 -16.17 13.20 3.21
C ILE A 173 -17.08 13.18 4.46
N GLN A 174 -18.30 13.68 4.39
CA GLN A 174 -19.23 13.61 5.53
C GLN A 174 -19.58 12.15 5.84
N GLY A 175 -19.79 11.31 4.83
CA GLY A 175 -20.00 9.88 5.00
C GLY A 175 -18.79 9.17 5.61
N ILE A 176 -17.57 9.59 5.26
CA ILE A 176 -16.35 9.08 5.94
C ILE A 176 -16.37 9.48 7.42
N ILE A 177 -16.66 10.75 7.73
CA ILE A 177 -16.75 11.25 9.12
C ILE A 177 -17.79 10.44 9.92
N ASP A 178 -18.96 10.16 9.35
CA ASP A 178 -20.04 9.42 9.99
C ASP A 178 -19.66 7.94 10.27
N LYS A 179 -18.66 7.41 9.57
CA LYS A 179 -18.16 6.04 9.73
C LYS A 179 -16.83 5.93 10.49
N LEU A 180 -16.29 7.02 11.03
CA LEU A 180 -15.02 6.99 11.77
C LEU A 180 -15.07 6.09 13.00
N ASP A 181 -16.20 6.02 13.71
CA ASP A 181 -16.35 5.15 14.87
C ASP A 181 -16.36 3.66 14.46
N TYR A 182 -16.90 3.34 13.29
CA TYR A 182 -16.81 2.00 12.69
C TYR A 182 -15.34 1.63 12.39
N LEU A 183 -14.61 2.50 11.69
CA LEU A 183 -13.21 2.28 11.34
C LEU A 183 -12.32 2.17 12.59
N HIS A 184 -12.51 3.05 13.56
CA HIS A 184 -11.80 3.00 14.85
C HIS A 184 -12.13 1.72 15.62
N GLY A 185 -13.41 1.29 15.66
CA GLY A 185 -13.86 0.05 16.28
C GLY A 185 -13.37 -1.22 15.57
N LEU A 186 -13.10 -1.15 14.27
CA LEU A 186 -12.42 -2.20 13.50
C LEU A 186 -10.94 -2.32 13.90
N GLY A 187 -10.33 -1.21 14.33
CA GLY A 187 -8.94 -1.12 14.73
C GLY A 187 -8.03 -0.46 13.68
N VAL A 188 -8.60 0.26 12.72
CA VAL A 188 -7.86 1.05 11.73
C VAL A 188 -7.02 2.13 12.42
N GLU A 189 -5.78 2.29 11.98
CA GLU A 189 -4.84 3.30 12.48
C GLU A 189 -4.61 4.41 11.45
N ILE A 190 -4.72 4.09 10.15
CA ILE A 190 -4.47 5.02 9.05
C ILE A 190 -5.61 4.87 8.03
N VAL A 191 -6.20 5.99 7.64
CA VAL A 191 -7.11 6.06 6.48
C VAL A 191 -6.31 6.55 5.28
N TYR A 192 -6.36 5.80 4.18
CA TYR A 192 -5.87 6.24 2.89
C TYR A 192 -7.07 6.50 1.96
N CYS A 193 -7.25 7.75 1.54
CA CYS A 193 -8.27 8.12 0.57
C CYS A 193 -7.70 8.15 -0.83
N ASN A 194 -8.37 7.48 -1.80
CA ASN A 194 -8.19 7.74 -3.21
C ASN A 194 -8.37 9.24 -3.49
N PRO A 195 -7.97 9.79 -4.67
CA PRO A 195 -7.92 11.23 -4.89
C PRO A 195 -9.18 11.98 -4.47
N LEU A 196 -9.01 13.14 -3.83
CA LEU A 196 -10.09 13.98 -3.30
C LEU A 196 -10.15 15.36 -3.95
N PHE A 197 -9.16 15.74 -4.75
CA PHE A 197 -9.10 17.04 -5.40
C PHE A 197 -10.18 17.19 -6.47
N VAL A 198 -10.54 18.43 -6.80
CA VAL A 198 -11.53 18.71 -7.84
C VAL A 198 -11.21 17.92 -9.11
N SER A 199 -12.15 17.12 -9.59
CA SER A 199 -11.98 16.23 -10.74
C SER A 199 -13.31 15.81 -11.33
N PRO A 200 -13.43 15.65 -12.68
CA PRO A 200 -14.69 15.32 -13.32
C PRO A 200 -15.09 13.85 -13.20
N SER A 201 -14.17 12.93 -12.95
CA SER A 201 -14.50 11.50 -12.78
C SER A 201 -14.82 11.12 -11.34
N ASN A 202 -15.43 9.95 -11.17
CA ASN A 202 -15.67 9.39 -9.83
C ASN A 202 -14.38 8.91 -9.16
N HIS A 203 -13.37 8.50 -9.93
CA HIS A 203 -12.06 8.03 -9.43
C HIS A 203 -11.11 9.18 -9.08
N LYS A 204 -11.30 10.36 -9.68
CA LYS A 204 -10.56 11.60 -9.44
C LYS A 204 -9.05 11.57 -9.73
N TYR A 205 -8.58 10.60 -10.55
CA TYR A 205 -7.20 10.59 -11.06
C TYR A 205 -6.98 11.58 -12.22
N ASP A 206 -7.98 12.34 -12.61
CA ASP A 206 -7.98 13.38 -13.64
C ASP A 206 -8.16 14.76 -13.00
N THR A 207 -7.20 15.15 -12.18
CA THR A 207 -7.27 16.36 -11.32
C THR A 207 -7.51 17.63 -12.12
N GLN A 208 -8.54 18.37 -11.72
CA GLN A 208 -8.92 19.69 -12.26
C GLN A 208 -8.27 20.83 -11.49
N ASP A 209 -8.19 20.74 -10.17
CA ASP A 209 -7.56 21.75 -9.31
C ASP A 209 -6.92 21.09 -8.06
N TYR A 210 -5.61 21.20 -7.90
CA TYR A 210 -4.85 20.64 -6.78
C TYR A 210 -4.95 21.45 -5.48
N ASP A 211 -5.50 22.66 -5.54
CA ASP A 211 -5.60 23.54 -4.37
C ASP A 211 -6.80 23.26 -3.49
N TYR A 212 -7.80 22.52 -4.00
CA TYR A 212 -9.09 22.36 -3.35
C TYR A 212 -9.61 20.93 -3.42
N ILE A 213 -10.28 20.56 -2.35
CA ILE A 213 -11.10 19.34 -2.31
C ILE A 213 -12.31 19.54 -3.22
N ASP A 214 -12.69 18.50 -3.95
CA ASP A 214 -13.84 18.52 -4.86
C ASP A 214 -15.14 18.78 -4.07
N PRO A 215 -15.93 19.83 -4.42
CA PRO A 215 -17.20 20.09 -3.76
C PRO A 215 -18.21 18.95 -3.81
N HIS A 216 -18.13 18.06 -4.82
CA HIS A 216 -19.00 16.87 -4.92
C HIS A 216 -18.67 15.76 -3.90
N VAL A 217 -17.51 15.81 -3.25
CA VAL A 217 -17.20 14.99 -2.08
C VAL A 217 -17.01 15.83 -0.82
N GLY A 218 -17.05 17.16 -0.98
CA GLY A 218 -16.87 18.16 0.07
C GLY A 218 -18.18 18.81 0.48
N LYS A 219 -18.25 20.15 0.34
CA LYS A 219 -19.43 20.94 0.69
C LYS A 219 -19.76 21.94 -0.40
N ILE A 220 -21.02 21.99 -0.79
CA ILE A 220 -21.58 22.98 -1.71
C ILE A 220 -22.38 23.98 -0.90
N GLU A 221 -22.00 25.25 -0.93
CA GLU A 221 -22.71 26.38 -0.30
C GLU A 221 -23.50 27.19 -1.33
N VAL A 222 -22.98 27.28 -2.56
CA VAL A 222 -23.62 27.98 -3.70
C VAL A 222 -23.93 26.95 -4.77
N ASP A 223 -25.22 26.72 -5.01
CA ASP A 223 -25.71 25.71 -5.96
C ASP A 223 -26.70 26.36 -6.94
N GLU A 224 -26.16 26.96 -7.97
CA GLU A 224 -26.92 27.68 -9.02
C GLU A 224 -26.46 27.21 -10.42
N GLY A 225 -27.25 27.58 -11.40
CA GLY A 225 -26.99 27.26 -12.80
C GLY A 225 -27.83 26.10 -13.30
N ARG A 226 -27.92 25.98 -14.62
CA ARG A 226 -28.69 24.92 -15.28
C ARG A 226 -27.86 23.64 -15.42
N LEU A 227 -28.54 22.53 -15.53
CA LEU A 227 -27.99 21.29 -16.06
C LEU A 227 -27.93 21.37 -17.59
N LEU A 228 -27.15 20.49 -18.22
CA LEU A 228 -27.17 20.32 -19.66
C LEU A 228 -28.53 19.84 -20.15
N ASP A 229 -28.97 20.30 -21.31
CA ASP A 229 -30.15 19.74 -21.97
C ASP A 229 -29.86 18.28 -22.38
N PRO A 230 -30.88 17.42 -22.45
CA PRO A 230 -30.70 16.03 -22.90
C PRO A 230 -30.00 15.94 -24.25
N GLY A 231 -28.86 15.25 -24.30
CA GLY A 231 -28.04 15.07 -25.50
C GLY A 231 -27.07 16.24 -25.79
N GLU A 232 -27.03 17.29 -24.98
CA GLU A 232 -26.04 18.35 -25.08
C GLU A 232 -24.67 17.83 -24.65
N ASN A 233 -23.62 18.17 -25.42
CA ASN A 233 -22.24 17.71 -25.17
C ASN A 233 -21.22 18.84 -24.99
N ASN A 234 -21.70 20.09 -24.87
CA ASN A 234 -20.86 21.26 -24.76
C ASN A 234 -20.83 21.78 -23.30
N ASN A 235 -19.71 21.58 -22.62
CA ASN A 235 -19.52 21.98 -21.23
C ASN A 235 -19.48 23.49 -20.98
N ILE A 236 -19.41 24.32 -22.03
CA ILE A 236 -19.63 25.78 -21.89
C ILE A 236 -20.98 26.07 -21.23
N HIS A 237 -21.96 25.22 -21.43
CA HIS A 237 -23.30 25.35 -20.88
C HIS A 237 -23.52 24.58 -19.58
N ALA A 238 -22.50 23.92 -19.06
CA ALA A 238 -22.55 23.23 -17.77
C ALA A 238 -22.44 24.22 -16.59
N ASP A 239 -23.42 25.15 -16.52
CA ASP A 239 -23.38 26.29 -15.60
C ASP A 239 -23.35 25.82 -14.13
N ARG A 240 -24.09 24.78 -13.78
CA ARG A 240 -24.12 24.23 -12.44
C ARG A 240 -22.79 23.60 -12.04
N TYR A 241 -22.19 22.77 -12.89
CA TYR A 241 -20.88 22.20 -12.67
C TYR A 241 -19.83 23.30 -12.48
N ARG A 242 -19.84 24.32 -13.35
CA ARG A 242 -18.93 25.47 -13.23
C ARG A 242 -19.12 26.18 -11.89
N THR A 243 -20.35 26.48 -11.49
CA THR A 243 -20.63 27.11 -10.19
C THR A 243 -20.12 26.25 -9.04
N ARG A 244 -20.41 24.96 -9.07
CA ARG A 244 -19.99 24.02 -8.01
C ARG A 244 -18.48 23.94 -7.89
N THR A 245 -17.73 23.89 -9.03
CA THR A 245 -16.28 23.58 -9.05
C THR A 245 -15.36 24.80 -9.17
N THR A 246 -15.87 26.01 -9.39
CA THR A 246 -15.03 27.21 -9.53
C THR A 246 -15.33 28.31 -8.52
N ARG A 247 -16.52 28.31 -7.87
CA ARG A 247 -16.86 29.31 -6.86
C ARG A 247 -16.06 29.09 -5.59
N LYS A 248 -15.35 30.13 -5.14
CA LYS A 248 -14.49 30.05 -3.95
C LYS A 248 -15.23 29.62 -2.70
N GLU A 249 -16.48 30.03 -2.56
CA GLU A 249 -17.33 29.65 -1.43
C GLU A 249 -17.41 28.12 -1.26
N ASN A 250 -17.63 27.39 -2.38
CA ASN A 250 -17.72 25.92 -2.40
C ASN A 250 -16.35 25.27 -2.18
N LEU A 251 -15.31 25.79 -2.85
CA LEU A 251 -13.96 25.28 -2.76
C LEU A 251 -13.41 25.42 -1.33
N GLU A 252 -13.59 26.58 -0.70
CA GLU A 252 -13.17 26.82 0.67
C GLU A 252 -14.01 26.04 1.70
N ALA A 253 -15.32 25.90 1.47
CA ALA A 253 -16.19 25.07 2.32
C ALA A 253 -15.75 23.60 2.29
N SER A 254 -15.39 23.10 1.12
CA SER A 254 -14.88 21.73 0.95
C SER A 254 -13.55 21.52 1.67
N ASN A 255 -12.63 22.48 1.56
CA ASN A 255 -11.38 22.46 2.32
C ASN A 255 -11.62 22.48 3.84
N ARG A 256 -12.59 23.30 4.32
CA ARG A 256 -12.96 23.30 5.75
C ARG A 256 -13.52 21.96 6.22
N LEU A 257 -14.35 21.31 5.42
CA LEU A 257 -14.86 19.98 5.75
C LEU A 257 -13.75 18.92 5.79
N PHE A 258 -12.78 19.01 4.87
CA PHE A 258 -11.62 18.13 4.88
C PHE A 258 -10.75 18.35 6.13
N ILE A 259 -10.50 19.59 6.54
CA ILE A 259 -9.80 19.90 7.79
C ILE A 259 -10.52 19.24 8.97
N LYS A 260 -11.87 19.32 9.02
CA LYS A 260 -12.68 18.64 10.03
C LYS A 260 -12.47 17.12 10.01
N LEU A 261 -12.42 16.49 8.84
CA LEU A 261 -12.12 15.05 8.73
C LEU A 261 -10.77 14.73 9.37
N VAL A 262 -9.72 15.48 9.03
CA VAL A 262 -8.37 15.27 9.60
C VAL A 262 -8.39 15.43 11.12
N GLU A 263 -9.03 16.48 11.63
CA GLU A 263 -9.18 16.70 13.08
C GLU A 263 -9.92 15.55 13.78
N GLU A 264 -11.01 15.05 13.18
CA GLU A 264 -11.78 13.94 13.75
C GLU A 264 -11.01 12.61 13.74
N LEU A 265 -10.17 12.37 12.72
CA LEU A 265 -9.22 11.26 12.68
C LEU A 265 -8.18 11.39 13.79
N HIS A 266 -7.51 12.54 13.88
CA HIS A 266 -6.49 12.80 14.89
C HIS A 266 -7.02 12.71 16.33
N LYS A 267 -8.26 13.17 16.61
CA LYS A 267 -8.92 13.01 17.92
C LYS A 267 -9.08 11.55 18.33
N ARG A 268 -9.21 10.63 17.35
CA ARG A 268 -9.30 9.19 17.57
C ARG A 268 -7.94 8.48 17.57
N GLY A 269 -6.83 9.24 17.45
CA GLY A 269 -5.47 8.69 17.31
C GLY A 269 -5.22 8.03 15.95
N MET A 270 -6.06 8.32 14.97
CA MET A 270 -5.95 7.83 13.58
C MET A 270 -5.22 8.87 12.73
N ARG A 271 -4.68 8.42 11.59
CA ARG A 271 -3.93 9.24 10.63
C ARG A 271 -4.59 9.21 9.26
N ILE A 272 -4.17 10.12 8.37
CA ILE A 272 -4.66 10.18 7.00
C ILE A 272 -3.53 10.33 5.99
N ILE A 273 -3.62 9.53 4.92
CA ILE A 273 -2.80 9.65 3.72
C ILE A 273 -3.72 10.02 2.56
N ILE A 274 -3.31 10.97 1.73
CA ILE A 274 -4.04 11.37 0.52
C ILE A 274 -3.26 11.03 -0.74
N ASP A 275 -4.00 10.91 -1.85
CA ASP A 275 -3.44 10.54 -3.15
C ASP A 275 -2.93 11.76 -3.90
N GLY A 276 -1.70 11.72 -4.38
CA GLY A 276 -1.04 12.75 -5.19
C GLY A 276 -0.86 12.29 -6.63
N VAL A 277 -1.69 12.82 -7.51
CA VAL A 277 -1.64 12.52 -8.95
C VAL A 277 -0.85 13.62 -9.66
N PHE A 278 0.47 13.47 -9.71
CA PHE A 278 1.37 14.53 -10.20
C PHE A 278 2.02 14.22 -11.56
N ASN A 279 1.90 13.00 -12.07
CA ASN A 279 2.38 12.65 -13.40
C ASN A 279 1.56 13.31 -14.52
N HIS A 280 0.27 13.44 -14.33
CA HIS A 280 -0.70 14.00 -15.27
C HIS A 280 -1.80 14.75 -14.52
N CYS A 281 -2.62 15.51 -15.24
CA CYS A 281 -3.84 16.10 -14.72
C CYS A 281 -5.05 15.67 -15.57
N GLY A 282 -6.23 16.25 -15.32
CA GLY A 282 -7.40 16.02 -16.17
C GLY A 282 -7.52 17.03 -17.32
N SER A 283 -8.30 16.69 -18.33
CA SER A 283 -8.62 17.60 -19.44
C SER A 283 -9.44 18.84 -19.00
N PHE A 284 -10.13 18.73 -17.86
CA PHE A 284 -10.85 19.84 -17.21
C PHE A 284 -9.93 20.76 -16.38
N ASN A 285 -8.66 20.41 -16.22
CA ASN A 285 -7.73 21.16 -15.36
C ASN A 285 -7.64 22.64 -15.78
N LYS A 286 -7.65 23.52 -14.78
CA LYS A 286 -7.61 24.99 -14.96
C LYS A 286 -6.42 25.50 -15.79
N TRP A 287 -5.31 24.76 -15.83
CA TRP A 287 -4.13 25.14 -16.63
C TRP A 287 -4.32 24.84 -18.13
N LEU A 288 -5.08 23.79 -18.45
CA LEU A 288 -5.37 23.41 -19.83
C LEU A 288 -6.69 24.04 -20.31
N ASP A 289 -7.75 23.89 -19.52
CA ASP A 289 -9.12 24.32 -19.76
C ASP A 289 -9.68 23.85 -21.12
N ARG A 290 -9.49 22.57 -21.44
CA ARG A 290 -10.00 21.98 -22.68
C ARG A 290 -11.52 22.05 -22.78
N GLU A 291 -12.19 21.93 -21.65
CA GLU A 291 -13.65 21.88 -21.57
C GLU A 291 -14.27 23.26 -21.35
N LEU A 292 -13.46 24.33 -21.34
CA LEU A 292 -13.88 25.74 -21.26
C LEU A 292 -14.69 26.05 -19.98
N ILE A 293 -14.35 25.36 -18.88
CA ILE A 293 -14.99 25.55 -17.58
C ILE A 293 -14.58 26.88 -16.94
N TYR A 294 -13.35 27.33 -17.19
CA TYR A 294 -12.73 28.50 -16.53
C TYR A 294 -12.82 29.79 -17.35
N GLU A 295 -13.12 29.71 -18.65
CA GLU A 295 -13.14 30.90 -19.54
C GLU A 295 -14.09 32.02 -19.07
N SER A 296 -15.22 31.64 -18.44
CA SER A 296 -16.20 32.58 -17.90
C SER A 296 -16.22 32.66 -16.37
N ALA A 297 -15.23 32.04 -15.71
CA ALA A 297 -15.11 32.07 -14.26
C ALA A 297 -14.18 33.20 -13.82
N ASP A 298 -14.63 34.03 -12.86
CA ASP A 298 -13.83 35.16 -12.35
C ASP A 298 -12.59 34.68 -11.58
N GLY A 299 -11.44 35.30 -11.85
CA GLY A 299 -10.21 35.12 -11.11
C GLY A 299 -9.34 33.97 -11.61
N TYR A 300 -9.61 33.44 -12.79
CA TYR A 300 -8.79 32.42 -13.44
C TYR A 300 -8.10 32.98 -14.71
N GLU A 301 -6.89 32.50 -14.96
CA GLU A 301 -6.15 32.81 -16.18
C GLU A 301 -6.61 31.90 -17.34
N VAL A 302 -6.41 32.37 -18.58
CA VAL A 302 -6.77 31.60 -19.77
C VAL A 302 -5.96 30.31 -19.87
N GLY A 303 -6.63 29.18 -20.14
CA GLY A 303 -6.01 27.86 -20.26
C GLY A 303 -5.12 27.70 -21.50
N ALA A 304 -4.17 26.76 -21.43
CA ALA A 304 -3.21 26.51 -22.51
C ALA A 304 -3.85 25.91 -23.77
N PHE A 305 -4.99 25.25 -23.67
CA PHE A 305 -5.77 24.78 -24.81
C PHE A 305 -6.40 25.92 -25.59
N VAL A 306 -6.77 26.98 -24.89
CA VAL A 306 -7.49 28.13 -25.45
C VAL A 306 -6.57 29.12 -26.12
N SER A 307 -5.37 29.37 -25.57
CA SER A 307 -4.47 30.42 -26.05
C SER A 307 -2.99 30.03 -25.99
N PRO A 308 -2.22 30.32 -27.07
CA PRO A 308 -0.77 30.14 -27.04
C PRO A 308 -0.07 31.14 -26.06
N LYS A 309 -0.78 32.17 -25.62
CA LYS A 309 -0.29 33.18 -24.67
C LYS A 309 -0.66 32.87 -23.22
N SER A 310 -1.28 31.70 -22.98
CA SER A 310 -1.58 31.23 -21.62
C SER A 310 -0.31 31.21 -20.76
N PRO A 311 -0.35 31.64 -19.50
CA PRO A 311 0.77 31.50 -18.58
C PRO A 311 1.11 30.02 -18.33
N TYR A 312 0.17 29.11 -18.58
CA TYR A 312 0.32 27.67 -18.42
C TYR A 312 0.79 26.95 -19.70
N ARG A 313 1.17 27.69 -20.76
CA ARG A 313 1.52 27.13 -22.06
C ARG A 313 2.60 26.03 -21.98
N ASN A 314 3.61 26.23 -21.13
CA ASN A 314 4.72 25.31 -20.97
C ASN A 314 4.47 24.18 -19.96
N TYR A 315 3.30 24.17 -19.29
CA TYR A 315 2.90 23.06 -18.41
C TYR A 315 2.56 21.79 -19.19
N PHE A 316 2.38 21.93 -20.52
CA PHE A 316 2.06 20.85 -21.45
C PHE A 316 3.00 20.89 -22.65
N LEU A 317 3.37 19.72 -23.16
CA LEU A 317 4.13 19.61 -24.40
C LEU A 317 3.15 19.52 -25.59
N PHE A 318 3.06 20.61 -26.37
CA PHE A 318 2.27 20.63 -27.60
C PHE A 318 3.13 20.28 -28.80
N HIS A 319 2.68 19.35 -29.65
CA HIS A 319 3.40 18.93 -30.86
C HIS A 319 3.20 19.88 -32.04
N ARG A 320 2.08 20.59 -32.08
CA ARG A 320 1.77 21.63 -33.08
C ARG A 320 1.76 23.00 -32.40
N THR A 321 2.66 23.88 -32.86
CA THR A 321 2.94 25.13 -32.18
C THR A 321 2.69 26.36 -33.03
N GLY A 322 2.14 26.21 -34.26
CA GLY A 322 1.73 27.30 -35.13
C GLY A 322 0.61 28.15 -34.52
N GLU A 323 0.60 29.45 -34.74
CA GLU A 323 -0.44 30.36 -34.21
C GLU A 323 -1.85 29.95 -34.64
N ASN A 324 -2.00 29.34 -35.82
CA ASN A 324 -3.29 28.86 -36.34
C ASN A 324 -3.80 27.59 -35.65
N GLU A 325 -3.03 26.97 -34.78
CA GLU A 325 -3.46 25.76 -34.01
C GLU A 325 -4.36 26.16 -32.84
N TRP A 326 -4.42 27.45 -32.47
CA TRP A 326 -5.29 27.98 -31.44
C TRP A 326 -6.44 28.83 -32.03
N PRO A 327 -7.59 28.92 -31.32
CA PRO A 327 -7.94 28.22 -30.07
C PRO A 327 -8.22 26.73 -30.31
N GLY A 328 -8.13 25.95 -29.26
CA GLY A 328 -8.51 24.52 -29.32
C GLY A 328 -7.36 23.58 -29.68
N ASN A 329 -6.13 23.89 -29.26
CA ASN A 329 -4.99 23.04 -29.58
C ASN A 329 -4.98 21.73 -28.74
N GLY A 330 -5.44 20.64 -29.36
CA GLY A 330 -5.46 19.30 -28.77
C GLY A 330 -4.19 18.48 -29.02
N SER A 331 -3.07 19.10 -29.45
CA SER A 331 -1.84 18.36 -29.78
C SER A 331 -0.89 18.17 -28.58
N TYR A 332 -1.39 18.27 -27.36
CA TYR A 332 -0.61 18.02 -26.14
C TYR A 332 -0.41 16.52 -25.89
N ASP A 333 0.67 16.18 -25.17
CA ASP A 333 0.91 14.83 -24.72
C ASP A 333 -0.12 14.38 -23.68
N GLY A 334 -0.68 13.18 -23.88
CA GLY A 334 -1.46 12.46 -22.88
C GLY A 334 -0.69 11.30 -22.29
N TRP A 335 -0.91 11.01 -21.00
CA TRP A 335 -0.37 9.83 -20.38
C TRP A 335 -0.92 8.58 -21.08
N TRP A 336 -0.03 7.71 -21.57
CA TRP A 336 -0.35 6.56 -22.44
C TRP A 336 -1.20 6.92 -23.67
N GLY A 337 -1.12 8.17 -24.12
CA GLY A 337 -1.89 8.67 -25.27
C GLY A 337 -3.34 9.04 -24.98
N HIS A 338 -3.77 9.02 -23.72
CA HIS A 338 -5.10 9.45 -23.32
C HIS A 338 -5.19 10.98 -23.28
N ASP A 339 -6.01 11.56 -24.15
CA ASP A 339 -6.21 13.00 -24.23
C ASP A 339 -7.00 13.59 -23.03
N THR A 340 -7.69 12.73 -22.28
CA THR A 340 -8.36 13.07 -21.01
C THR A 340 -7.40 13.13 -19.81
N LEU A 341 -6.14 12.67 -19.99
CA LEU A 341 -5.10 12.64 -18.96
C LEU A 341 -3.83 13.37 -19.47
N PRO A 342 -3.88 14.71 -19.63
CA PRO A 342 -2.75 15.48 -20.11
C PRO A 342 -1.51 15.29 -19.25
N LYS A 343 -0.38 14.89 -19.88
CA LYS A 343 0.89 14.70 -19.21
C LYS A 343 1.49 16.05 -18.81
N LEU A 344 1.95 16.19 -17.59
CA LEU A 344 2.58 17.41 -17.08
C LEU A 344 4.04 17.49 -17.50
N ASN A 345 4.45 18.67 -17.98
CA ASN A 345 5.75 18.94 -18.61
C ASN A 345 6.69 19.70 -17.68
N TYR A 346 7.23 19.02 -16.69
CA TYR A 346 8.07 19.60 -15.65
C TYR A 346 9.44 20.09 -16.17
N GLU A 347 10.06 19.34 -17.10
CA GLU A 347 11.41 19.67 -17.61
C GLU A 347 11.46 21.03 -18.33
N ASP A 348 10.35 21.47 -18.90
CA ASP A 348 10.28 22.75 -19.60
C ASP A 348 9.54 23.83 -18.78
N SER A 349 9.10 23.53 -17.55
CA SER A 349 8.39 24.50 -16.70
C SER A 349 8.79 24.39 -15.23
N LYS A 350 9.71 25.27 -14.85
CA LYS A 350 10.12 25.43 -13.45
C LYS A 350 8.96 25.92 -12.56
N GLU A 351 8.09 26.76 -13.11
CA GLU A 351 6.91 27.28 -12.41
C GLU A 351 5.95 26.14 -12.03
N LEU A 352 5.77 25.15 -12.91
CA LEU A 352 4.98 23.96 -12.62
C LEU A 352 5.61 23.13 -11.51
N GLU A 353 6.95 22.89 -11.59
CA GLU A 353 7.68 22.17 -10.54
C GLU A 353 7.51 22.87 -9.18
N GLU A 354 7.75 24.17 -9.11
CA GLU A 354 7.61 24.95 -7.89
C GLU A 354 6.18 24.93 -7.34
N TYR A 355 5.18 24.97 -8.22
CA TYR A 355 3.78 24.90 -7.83
C TYR A 355 3.44 23.56 -7.19
N VAL A 356 3.82 22.45 -7.82
CA VAL A 356 3.52 21.10 -7.32
C VAL A 356 4.26 20.82 -6.00
N LEU A 357 5.52 21.27 -5.88
CA LEU A 357 6.24 21.20 -4.60
C LEU A 357 5.55 22.06 -3.52
N GLY A 358 4.94 23.18 -3.89
CA GLY A 358 4.11 24.01 -3.01
C GLY A 358 2.85 23.27 -2.54
N ILE A 359 2.17 22.56 -3.45
CA ILE A 359 1.02 21.68 -3.12
C ILE A 359 1.44 20.58 -2.15
N ALA A 360 2.57 19.93 -2.40
CA ALA A 360 3.11 18.89 -1.53
C ALA A 360 3.31 19.38 -0.08
N LYS A 361 3.82 20.61 0.09
CA LYS A 361 3.98 21.25 1.40
C LYS A 361 2.66 21.66 2.03
N LYS A 362 1.76 22.26 1.23
CA LYS A 362 0.48 22.81 1.68
C LYS A 362 -0.33 21.80 2.47
N TRP A 363 -0.55 20.62 1.89
CA TRP A 363 -1.46 19.63 2.47
C TRP A 363 -0.90 18.95 3.72
N VAL A 364 0.41 18.84 3.88
CA VAL A 364 1.03 18.30 5.10
C VAL A 364 1.29 19.34 6.19
N SER A 365 0.97 20.62 5.91
CA SER A 365 1.12 21.76 6.82
C SER A 365 -0.21 22.19 7.43
N PRO A 366 -0.20 22.93 8.56
CA PRO A 366 -1.41 23.59 9.06
C PRO A 366 -2.04 24.52 8.00
N PRO A 367 -3.38 24.57 7.91
CA PRO A 367 -4.36 23.91 8.78
C PRO A 367 -4.71 22.47 8.37
N TYR A 368 -4.23 21.96 7.24
CA TYR A 368 -4.63 20.66 6.68
C TYR A 368 -4.07 19.48 7.47
N ASN A 369 -2.77 19.52 7.83
CA ASN A 369 -2.08 18.54 8.69
C ASN A 369 -2.24 17.08 8.24
N VAL A 370 -2.22 16.82 6.92
CA VAL A 370 -2.22 15.46 6.37
C VAL A 370 -0.95 14.74 6.80
N ASP A 371 -1.04 13.45 7.14
CA ASP A 371 0.07 12.65 7.68
C ASP A 371 0.95 12.01 6.60
N GLY A 372 0.54 12.05 5.34
CA GLY A 372 1.36 11.52 4.26
C GLY A 372 0.73 11.57 2.88
N TRP A 373 1.55 11.23 1.90
CA TRP A 373 1.19 11.14 0.48
C TRP A 373 1.30 9.70 -0.02
N ARG A 374 0.31 9.24 -0.77
CA ARG A 374 0.45 8.16 -1.73
C ARG A 374 0.62 8.80 -3.11
N LEU A 375 1.63 8.38 -3.84
CA LEU A 375 2.02 8.98 -5.13
C LEU A 375 1.60 8.06 -6.27
N ASP A 376 0.68 8.54 -7.08
CA ASP A 376 0.14 7.86 -8.25
C ASP A 376 1.19 7.73 -9.35
N VAL A 377 1.34 6.53 -9.93
CA VAL A 377 2.27 6.20 -11.02
C VAL A 377 3.61 6.93 -10.92
N ALA A 378 4.20 6.91 -9.74
CA ALA A 378 5.30 7.78 -9.37
C ALA A 378 6.55 7.63 -10.26
N ALA A 379 6.81 6.43 -10.77
CA ALA A 379 7.92 6.18 -11.68
C ALA A 379 7.75 6.78 -13.09
N ASP A 380 6.51 7.12 -13.46
CA ASP A 380 6.20 7.68 -14.79
C ASP A 380 6.35 9.21 -14.85
N LEU A 381 6.51 9.89 -13.70
CA LEU A 381 6.59 11.35 -13.65
C LEU A 381 7.83 11.88 -14.40
N GLY A 382 7.64 12.92 -15.19
CA GLY A 382 8.67 13.48 -16.06
C GLY A 382 8.82 12.72 -17.37
N ARG A 383 9.82 13.10 -18.17
CA ARG A 383 10.14 12.48 -19.47
C ARG A 383 11.44 11.69 -19.47
N SER A 384 12.29 11.94 -18.48
CA SER A 384 13.55 11.22 -18.29
C SER A 384 13.63 10.60 -16.91
N ASN A 385 14.34 9.49 -16.80
CA ASN A 385 14.57 8.81 -15.53
C ASN A 385 15.37 9.69 -14.55
N GLU A 386 16.35 10.43 -15.07
CA GLU A 386 17.17 11.37 -14.30
C GLU A 386 16.31 12.44 -13.67
N TYR A 387 15.38 13.05 -14.45
CA TYR A 387 14.48 14.06 -13.93
C TYR A 387 13.51 13.47 -12.90
N ASN A 388 12.98 12.26 -13.12
CA ASN A 388 12.11 11.58 -12.17
C ASN A 388 12.76 11.49 -10.79
N HIS A 389 13.99 10.99 -10.71
CA HIS A 389 14.74 10.91 -9.45
C HIS A 389 15.01 12.29 -8.85
N GLU A 390 15.40 13.28 -9.65
CA GLU A 390 15.62 14.65 -9.18
C GLU A 390 14.35 15.26 -8.57
N PHE A 391 13.21 15.06 -9.24
CA PHE A 391 11.91 15.55 -8.76
C PHE A 391 11.54 14.93 -7.41
N TRP A 392 11.66 13.61 -7.26
CA TRP A 392 11.28 12.94 -6.01
C TRP A 392 12.19 13.31 -4.84
N LYS A 393 13.46 13.59 -5.09
CA LYS A 393 14.36 14.17 -4.07
C LYS A 393 13.91 15.55 -3.62
N LYS A 394 13.53 16.42 -4.55
CA LYS A 394 12.96 17.73 -4.23
C LYS A 394 11.63 17.62 -3.50
N PHE A 395 10.77 16.68 -3.93
CA PHE A 395 9.48 16.41 -3.31
C PHE A 395 9.67 15.96 -1.85
N ARG A 396 10.54 14.96 -1.63
CA ARG A 396 10.87 14.51 -0.26
C ARG A 396 11.36 15.67 0.61
N LYS A 397 12.31 16.43 0.11
CA LYS A 397 12.84 17.59 0.83
C LYS A 397 11.72 18.56 1.20
N ALA A 398 10.87 18.92 0.24
CA ALA A 398 9.75 19.84 0.46
C ALA A 398 8.78 19.32 1.53
N VAL A 399 8.38 18.05 1.45
CA VAL A 399 7.45 17.42 2.40
C VAL A 399 8.07 17.31 3.79
N LYS A 400 9.31 16.81 3.90
CA LYS A 400 9.97 16.59 5.21
C LYS A 400 10.36 17.89 5.91
N GLU A 401 10.66 18.96 5.18
CA GLU A 401 10.83 20.31 5.75
C GLU A 401 9.52 20.86 6.34
N ALA A 402 8.38 20.58 5.70
CA ALA A 402 7.08 21.03 6.19
C ALA A 402 6.54 20.15 7.32
N ASN A 403 6.71 18.83 7.20
CA ASN A 403 6.33 17.85 8.20
C ASN A 403 7.31 16.67 8.19
N PRO A 404 8.31 16.63 9.09
CA PRO A 404 9.32 15.57 9.12
C PRO A 404 8.73 14.17 9.38
N HIS A 405 7.52 14.10 9.94
CA HIS A 405 6.83 12.86 10.24
C HIS A 405 5.82 12.43 9.16
N ALA A 406 5.72 13.15 8.04
CA ALA A 406 4.85 12.75 6.93
C ALA A 406 5.43 11.52 6.22
N LEU A 407 4.56 10.54 5.90
CA LEU A 407 4.90 9.36 5.11
C LEU A 407 4.85 9.70 3.61
N ILE A 408 5.84 9.24 2.85
CA ILE A 408 5.87 9.30 1.38
C ILE A 408 5.85 7.88 0.85
N LEU A 409 4.69 7.47 0.33
CA LEU A 409 4.44 6.13 -0.16
C LEU A 409 4.08 6.17 -1.64
N ALA A 410 4.79 5.41 -2.48
CA ALA A 410 4.59 5.43 -3.91
C ALA A 410 3.85 4.20 -4.43
N GLU A 411 3.06 4.40 -5.48
CA GLU A 411 2.65 3.32 -6.34
C GLU A 411 3.76 3.01 -7.33
N HIS A 412 4.22 1.76 -7.32
CA HIS A 412 5.20 1.26 -8.27
C HIS A 412 5.03 -0.24 -8.46
N TYR A 413 5.07 -0.70 -9.70
CA TYR A 413 5.12 -2.11 -10.08
C TYR A 413 6.58 -2.48 -10.39
N GLY A 414 7.02 -3.64 -9.90
CA GLY A 414 8.38 -4.10 -10.06
C GLY A 414 9.32 -3.64 -8.94
N ASP A 415 10.63 -3.68 -9.20
CA ASP A 415 11.66 -3.40 -8.20
C ASP A 415 11.72 -1.90 -7.83
N PRO A 416 11.37 -1.50 -6.60
CA PRO A 416 11.40 -0.11 -6.17
C PRO A 416 12.77 0.34 -5.66
N SER A 417 13.78 -0.51 -5.68
CA SER A 417 15.06 -0.27 -5.00
C SER A 417 15.77 1.00 -5.43
N ASP A 418 15.60 1.44 -6.69
CA ASP A 418 16.24 2.65 -7.20
C ASP A 418 15.70 3.93 -6.54
N TRP A 419 14.44 3.95 -6.10
CA TRP A 419 13.82 5.07 -5.39
C TRP A 419 13.86 4.94 -3.85
N LEU A 420 14.13 3.74 -3.33
CA LEU A 420 14.24 3.49 -1.89
C LEU A 420 15.69 3.61 -1.40
N GLN A 421 16.39 4.68 -1.85
CA GLN A 421 17.78 4.97 -1.49
C GLN A 421 17.93 5.85 -0.24
N GLY A 422 16.82 6.32 0.33
CA GLY A 422 16.79 7.15 1.53
C GLY A 422 16.54 8.64 1.25
N ASP A 423 16.50 9.06 0.00
CA ASP A 423 16.37 10.47 -0.41
C ASP A 423 15.14 10.75 -1.30
N GLU A 424 14.30 9.74 -1.57
CA GLU A 424 13.09 9.85 -2.38
C GLU A 424 11.86 9.33 -1.63
N TRP A 425 11.35 8.13 -1.94
CA TRP A 425 10.20 7.55 -1.25
C TRP A 425 10.59 6.88 0.08
N ASP A 426 9.68 6.88 1.04
CA ASP A 426 9.85 6.10 2.27
C ASP A 426 9.54 4.62 2.03
N SER A 427 8.48 4.35 1.24
CA SER A 427 7.96 3.00 1.00
C SER A 427 7.07 2.95 -0.24
N VAL A 428 6.49 1.77 -0.50
CA VAL A 428 5.64 1.51 -1.67
C VAL A 428 4.37 0.73 -1.30
N MET A 429 3.40 0.76 -2.22
CA MET A 429 2.34 -0.25 -2.27
C MET A 429 3.00 -1.59 -2.58
N ASN A 430 2.82 -2.59 -1.70
CA ASN A 430 3.64 -3.80 -1.68
C ASN A 430 3.08 -4.88 -2.61
N TYR A 431 3.18 -4.66 -3.91
CA TYR A 431 2.70 -5.62 -4.92
C TYR A 431 3.59 -6.85 -4.95
N ASP A 432 4.90 -6.67 -5.17
CA ASP A 432 5.82 -7.77 -5.45
C ASP A 432 6.24 -8.56 -4.20
N ALA A 433 6.43 -7.86 -3.05
CA ALA A 433 6.83 -8.51 -1.80
C ALA A 433 5.64 -8.90 -0.89
N PHE A 434 4.40 -8.83 -1.41
CA PHE A 434 3.23 -9.30 -0.66
C PHE A 434 2.07 -9.73 -1.57
N MET A 435 1.42 -8.80 -2.28
CA MET A 435 0.15 -9.07 -2.97
C MET A 435 0.27 -10.22 -3.97
N GLU A 436 1.24 -10.16 -4.88
CA GLU A 436 1.39 -11.15 -5.95
C GLU A 436 1.80 -12.54 -5.43
N PRO A 437 2.84 -12.71 -4.59
CA PRO A 437 3.18 -14.03 -4.06
C PRO A 437 2.05 -14.67 -3.25
N VAL A 438 1.32 -13.87 -2.45
CA VAL A 438 0.19 -14.35 -1.66
C VAL A 438 -0.96 -14.81 -2.56
N THR A 439 -1.33 -14.02 -3.57
CA THR A 439 -2.43 -14.38 -4.47
C THR A 439 -2.10 -15.62 -5.31
N TRP A 440 -0.86 -15.74 -5.83
CA TRP A 440 -0.42 -16.93 -6.55
C TRP A 440 -0.44 -18.18 -5.67
N PHE A 441 0.13 -18.10 -4.48
CA PHE A 441 0.19 -19.25 -3.56
C PHE A 441 -1.20 -19.74 -3.11
N LEU A 442 -2.10 -18.80 -2.73
CA LEU A 442 -3.40 -19.16 -2.19
C LEU A 442 -4.46 -19.46 -3.25
N THR A 443 -4.37 -18.85 -4.42
CA THR A 443 -5.44 -18.91 -5.43
C THR A 443 -4.99 -19.39 -6.81
N GLY A 444 -3.70 -19.35 -7.13
CA GLY A 444 -3.21 -19.57 -8.50
C GLY A 444 -3.66 -18.49 -9.50
N MET A 445 -4.28 -17.41 -9.04
CA MET A 445 -4.81 -16.34 -9.88
C MET A 445 -3.86 -15.15 -9.95
N GLU A 446 -3.80 -14.55 -11.13
CA GLU A 446 -3.19 -13.24 -11.34
C GLU A 446 -4.06 -12.15 -10.68
N LYS A 447 -3.46 -11.03 -10.26
CA LYS A 447 -4.12 -9.95 -9.51
C LYS A 447 -5.34 -9.30 -10.19
N HIS A 448 -5.41 -9.30 -11.52
CA HIS A 448 -6.58 -8.82 -12.27
C HIS A 448 -7.58 -9.94 -12.63
N SER A 449 -7.30 -11.19 -12.25
CA SER A 449 -8.02 -12.39 -12.69
C SER A 449 -7.90 -12.66 -14.21
N ASP A 450 -6.85 -12.16 -14.85
CA ASP A 450 -6.62 -12.36 -16.28
C ASP A 450 -5.95 -13.71 -16.60
N GLU A 451 -5.31 -14.34 -15.61
CA GLU A 451 -4.62 -15.63 -15.74
C GLU A 451 -4.80 -16.51 -14.51
N TYR A 452 -4.85 -17.84 -14.74
CA TYR A 452 -4.77 -18.87 -13.71
C TYR A 452 -3.56 -19.77 -13.96
N ARG A 453 -2.76 -20.01 -12.92
CA ARG A 453 -1.54 -20.82 -12.94
C ARG A 453 -1.61 -21.91 -11.89
N ASP A 454 -1.98 -23.11 -12.30
CA ASP A 454 -2.05 -24.28 -11.43
C ASP A 454 -0.68 -24.66 -10.83
N ASP A 455 0.41 -24.41 -11.56
CA ASP A 455 1.79 -24.65 -11.11
C ASP A 455 2.25 -23.67 -10.00
N LEU A 456 1.55 -22.57 -9.78
CA LEU A 456 1.81 -21.60 -8.73
C LEU A 456 0.91 -21.76 -7.52
N LEU A 457 -0.28 -22.36 -7.70
CA LEU A 457 -1.20 -22.66 -6.60
C LEU A 457 -0.53 -23.64 -5.63
N GLY A 458 -0.42 -23.27 -4.37
CA GLY A 458 0.21 -24.08 -3.33
C GLY A 458 1.73 -24.24 -3.47
N ASN A 459 2.38 -23.55 -4.41
CA ASN A 459 3.81 -23.65 -4.64
C ASN A 459 4.61 -22.85 -3.60
N ALA A 460 4.96 -23.53 -2.50
CA ALA A 460 5.69 -22.91 -1.39
C ALA A 460 7.10 -22.45 -1.75
N ASP A 461 7.80 -23.15 -2.64
CA ASP A 461 9.15 -22.77 -3.07
C ASP A 461 9.11 -21.49 -3.91
N HIS A 462 8.15 -21.38 -4.83
CA HIS A 462 7.94 -20.15 -5.60
C HIS A 462 7.62 -18.98 -4.67
N PHE A 463 6.67 -19.16 -3.73
CA PHE A 463 6.30 -18.15 -2.75
C PHE A 463 7.52 -17.67 -1.95
N MET A 464 8.29 -18.61 -1.39
CA MET A 464 9.48 -18.27 -0.60
C MET A 464 10.54 -17.51 -1.39
N ASN A 465 10.83 -17.94 -2.61
CA ASN A 465 11.84 -17.31 -3.45
C ASN A 465 11.41 -15.91 -3.87
N ALA A 466 10.15 -15.73 -4.27
CA ALA A 466 9.59 -14.42 -4.59
C ALA A 466 9.65 -13.47 -3.38
N MET A 467 9.19 -13.91 -2.20
CA MET A 467 9.22 -13.09 -1.01
C MET A 467 10.65 -12.70 -0.59
N LYS A 468 11.60 -13.64 -0.61
CA LYS A 468 13.01 -13.34 -0.30
C LYS A 468 13.61 -12.32 -1.27
N HIS A 469 13.35 -12.50 -2.58
CA HIS A 469 13.86 -11.60 -3.60
C HIS A 469 13.33 -10.20 -3.44
N HIS A 470 12.01 -10.05 -3.39
CA HIS A 470 11.38 -8.73 -3.37
C HIS A 470 11.52 -8.00 -2.02
N MET A 471 11.47 -8.71 -0.89
CA MET A 471 11.75 -8.10 0.41
C MET A 471 13.21 -7.63 0.52
N ALA A 472 14.16 -8.29 -0.14
CA ALA A 472 15.56 -7.89 -0.15
C ALA A 472 15.80 -6.53 -0.82
N ASN A 473 14.91 -6.10 -1.72
CA ASN A 473 14.98 -4.82 -2.42
C ASN A 473 14.61 -3.62 -1.53
N MET A 474 14.09 -3.86 -0.32
CA MET A 474 13.70 -2.82 0.63
C MET A 474 14.59 -2.82 1.87
N MET A 475 14.91 -1.64 2.38
CA MET A 475 15.46 -1.50 3.75
C MET A 475 14.37 -1.80 4.79
N THR A 476 14.78 -2.17 6.00
CA THR A 476 13.83 -2.53 7.07
C THR A 476 12.76 -1.47 7.34
N PRO A 477 13.07 -0.15 7.44
CA PRO A 477 12.04 0.88 7.64
C PRO A 477 11.04 0.95 6.48
N SER A 478 11.51 0.81 5.23
CA SER A 478 10.64 0.78 4.04
C SER A 478 9.72 -0.44 4.05
N LEU A 479 10.26 -1.62 4.39
CA LEU A 479 9.48 -2.86 4.45
C LEU A 479 8.41 -2.80 5.55
N GLN A 480 8.75 -2.23 6.72
CA GLN A 480 7.82 -2.12 7.85
C GLN A 480 6.65 -1.17 7.58
N THR A 481 6.79 -0.25 6.62
CA THR A 481 5.76 0.73 6.22
C THR A 481 5.11 0.41 4.88
N ALA A 482 5.54 -0.68 4.20
CA ALA A 482 5.00 -1.08 2.90
C ALA A 482 3.53 -1.53 3.02
N MET A 483 2.68 -1.09 2.08
CA MET A 483 1.25 -1.42 2.07
C MET A 483 1.01 -2.87 1.68
N ASN A 484 0.73 -3.73 2.63
CA ASN A 484 0.36 -5.12 2.39
C ASN A 484 -1.14 -5.23 2.07
N GLN A 485 -1.48 -5.13 0.80
CA GLN A 485 -2.86 -5.20 0.30
C GLN A 485 -3.18 -6.59 -0.24
N LEU A 486 -4.42 -7.03 -0.05
CA LEU A 486 -5.02 -8.18 -0.75
C LEU A 486 -5.79 -7.71 -1.99
N SER A 487 -6.42 -6.56 -1.91
CA SER A 487 -7.20 -5.91 -2.96
C SER A 487 -6.92 -4.41 -3.00
N ASN A 488 -7.18 -3.75 -4.13
CA ASN A 488 -7.24 -2.30 -4.25
C ASN A 488 -8.21 -1.89 -5.38
N HIS A 489 -8.25 -0.61 -5.71
CA HIS A 489 -9.20 -0.05 -6.69
C HIS A 489 -8.90 -0.40 -8.16
N ASP A 490 -7.74 -0.99 -8.47
CA ASP A 490 -7.35 -1.40 -9.83
C ASP A 490 -7.46 -2.92 -10.06
N HIS A 491 -7.31 -3.71 -9.00
CA HIS A 491 -7.23 -5.17 -9.10
C HIS A 491 -8.56 -5.84 -8.75
N SER A 492 -8.76 -7.07 -9.19
CA SER A 492 -9.89 -7.87 -8.71
C SER A 492 -9.79 -8.04 -7.19
N ARG A 493 -10.94 -8.13 -6.51
CA ARG A 493 -10.97 -8.37 -5.08
C ARG A 493 -10.44 -9.76 -4.75
N PHE A 494 -9.66 -9.90 -3.68
CA PHE A 494 -9.04 -11.17 -3.32
C PHE A 494 -10.10 -12.27 -3.16
N LEU A 495 -11.23 -11.96 -2.53
CA LEU A 495 -12.31 -12.94 -2.37
C LEU A 495 -12.81 -13.48 -3.71
N THR A 496 -12.93 -12.63 -4.74
CA THR A 496 -13.26 -13.06 -6.11
C THR A 496 -12.21 -13.99 -6.69
N ARG A 497 -10.91 -13.70 -6.52
CA ARG A 497 -9.83 -14.58 -7.02
C ARG A 497 -9.89 -16.00 -6.48
N THR A 498 -10.48 -16.20 -5.29
CA THR A 498 -10.65 -17.55 -4.70
C THR A 498 -11.59 -18.47 -5.49
N ASN A 499 -12.36 -17.94 -6.44
CA ASN A 499 -13.26 -18.75 -7.29
C ASN A 499 -12.59 -19.27 -8.58
N HIS A 500 -11.34 -18.88 -8.84
CA HIS A 500 -10.50 -19.30 -9.98
C HIS A 500 -11.10 -18.98 -11.37
N LYS A 501 -12.05 -18.04 -11.47
CA LYS A 501 -12.63 -17.63 -12.75
C LYS A 501 -11.71 -16.63 -13.45
N VAL A 502 -11.23 -17.00 -14.64
CA VAL A 502 -10.40 -16.14 -15.49
C VAL A 502 -11.30 -15.26 -16.36
N GLY A 503 -11.06 -13.95 -16.32
CA GLY A 503 -11.75 -12.96 -17.15
C GLY A 503 -12.26 -11.76 -16.37
N ARG A 504 -12.90 -10.85 -17.09
CA ARG A 504 -13.37 -9.56 -16.57
C ARG A 504 -14.90 -9.48 -16.62
N VAL A 505 -15.47 -8.51 -15.91
CA VAL A 505 -16.92 -8.29 -15.80
C VAL A 505 -17.63 -8.22 -17.16
N GLY A 506 -17.01 -7.58 -18.16
CA GLY A 506 -17.58 -7.48 -19.51
C GLY A 506 -17.77 -8.83 -20.24
N GLN A 507 -17.00 -9.86 -19.83
CA GLN A 507 -17.06 -11.21 -20.40
C GLN A 507 -17.92 -12.14 -19.56
N LEU A 508 -17.82 -12.05 -18.22
CA LEU A 508 -18.37 -13.01 -17.28
C LEU A 508 -19.66 -12.52 -16.61
N GLY A 509 -19.89 -11.20 -16.58
CA GLY A 509 -20.95 -10.57 -15.81
C GLY A 509 -20.58 -10.43 -14.33
N SER A 510 -21.15 -9.43 -13.65
CA SER A 510 -20.84 -9.08 -12.25
C SER A 510 -21.14 -10.21 -11.26
N ARG A 511 -22.20 -10.97 -11.51
CA ARG A 511 -22.61 -12.10 -10.65
C ARG A 511 -21.55 -13.19 -10.56
N ALA A 512 -20.78 -13.40 -11.63
CA ALA A 512 -19.72 -14.42 -11.66
C ALA A 512 -18.62 -14.16 -10.64
N ALA A 513 -18.42 -12.90 -10.21
CA ALA A 513 -17.43 -12.53 -9.19
C ALA A 513 -17.74 -13.10 -7.81
N GLU A 514 -19.02 -13.39 -7.52
CA GLU A 514 -19.48 -13.88 -6.20
C GLU A 514 -19.64 -15.40 -6.15
N GLU A 515 -19.77 -16.06 -7.32
CA GLU A 515 -20.06 -17.49 -7.41
C GLU A 515 -18.80 -18.33 -7.15
N GLY A 516 -18.89 -19.24 -6.18
CA GLY A 516 -17.81 -20.20 -5.88
C GLY A 516 -16.64 -19.63 -5.08
N VAL A 517 -16.80 -18.47 -4.47
CA VAL A 517 -15.77 -17.86 -3.61
C VAL A 517 -15.54 -18.66 -2.34
N SER A 518 -14.30 -18.69 -1.84
CA SER A 518 -13.89 -19.40 -0.63
C SER A 518 -13.57 -18.44 0.52
N LEU A 519 -14.44 -18.42 1.54
CA LEU A 519 -14.17 -17.70 2.78
C LEU A 519 -13.03 -18.33 3.60
N ALA A 520 -12.77 -19.62 3.44
CA ALA A 520 -11.65 -20.29 4.08
C ALA A 520 -10.30 -19.73 3.56
N VAL A 521 -10.13 -19.69 2.24
CA VAL A 521 -8.92 -19.11 1.61
C VAL A 521 -8.81 -17.62 1.93
N MET A 522 -9.94 -16.90 1.99
CA MET A 522 -9.92 -15.48 2.42
C MET A 522 -9.38 -15.32 3.85
N ARG A 523 -9.78 -16.20 4.79
CA ARG A 523 -9.26 -16.18 6.17
C ARG A 523 -7.77 -16.53 6.24
N GLU A 524 -7.27 -17.47 5.43
CA GLU A 524 -5.84 -17.73 5.29
C GLU A 524 -5.08 -16.47 4.85
N ALA A 525 -5.59 -15.77 3.83
CA ALA A 525 -5.01 -14.53 3.33
C ALA A 525 -4.99 -13.42 4.39
N ILE A 526 -6.08 -13.25 5.15
CA ILE A 526 -6.16 -12.28 6.25
C ILE A 526 -5.13 -12.59 7.34
N ILE A 527 -4.95 -13.86 7.71
CA ILE A 527 -3.92 -14.26 8.66
C ILE A 527 -2.54 -13.90 8.12
N MET A 528 -2.24 -14.19 6.84
CA MET A 528 -0.98 -13.79 6.25
C MET A 528 -0.81 -12.26 6.25
N GLN A 529 -1.83 -11.52 5.86
CA GLN A 529 -1.81 -10.04 5.83
C GLN A 529 -1.50 -9.45 7.21
N MET A 530 -2.11 -9.97 8.27
CA MET A 530 -1.95 -9.47 9.63
C MET A 530 -0.68 -9.97 10.33
N THR A 531 0.05 -10.91 9.73
CA THR A 531 1.22 -11.53 10.38
C THR A 531 2.51 -11.41 9.56
N TRP A 532 2.44 -10.99 8.28
CA TRP A 532 3.61 -10.74 7.43
C TRP A 532 4.21 -9.36 7.74
N PRO A 533 5.55 -9.13 7.57
CA PRO A 533 6.15 -7.81 7.74
C PRO A 533 5.56 -6.78 6.78
N GLY A 534 5.25 -5.59 7.28
CA GLY A 534 4.66 -4.48 6.55
C GLY A 534 3.45 -3.89 7.25
N ALA A 535 2.77 -2.95 6.61
CA ALA A 535 1.55 -2.31 7.08
C ALA A 535 0.31 -2.99 6.45
N PRO A 536 -0.43 -3.82 7.21
CA PRO A 536 -1.65 -4.45 6.69
C PRO A 536 -2.64 -3.40 6.21
N THR A 537 -3.05 -3.48 4.94
CA THR A 537 -3.90 -2.48 4.31
C THR A 537 -5.16 -3.12 3.75
N LEU A 538 -6.31 -2.78 4.33
CA LEU A 538 -7.62 -3.23 3.86
C LEU A 538 -8.10 -2.30 2.73
N TYR A 539 -8.65 -2.85 1.67
CA TYR A 539 -9.45 -2.12 0.72
C TYR A 539 -10.90 -2.12 1.19
N TYR A 540 -11.57 -0.95 1.21
CA TYR A 540 -12.93 -0.84 1.76
C TYR A 540 -13.85 -1.96 1.27
N GLY A 541 -14.58 -2.58 2.16
CA GLY A 541 -15.53 -3.65 1.87
C GLY A 541 -14.91 -5.05 1.78
N ASP A 542 -13.59 -5.24 1.77
CA ASP A 542 -12.99 -6.57 1.86
C ASP A 542 -13.40 -7.27 3.16
N GLU A 543 -13.45 -6.50 4.26
CA GLU A 543 -13.90 -7.01 5.56
C GLU A 543 -15.40 -7.33 5.59
N ALA A 544 -16.18 -6.68 4.72
CA ALA A 544 -17.61 -6.95 4.57
C ALA A 544 -17.91 -8.10 3.58
N GLY A 545 -16.88 -8.65 2.94
CA GLY A 545 -16.98 -9.73 1.96
C GLY A 545 -17.45 -9.27 0.58
N LEU A 546 -17.12 -8.03 0.19
CA LEU A 546 -17.34 -7.57 -1.18
C LEU A 546 -16.52 -8.39 -2.17
N CYS A 547 -17.14 -8.68 -3.30
CA CYS A 547 -16.55 -9.28 -4.49
C CYS A 547 -16.48 -8.26 -5.62
N GLY A 548 -15.71 -8.55 -6.66
CA GLY A 548 -15.61 -7.77 -7.88
C GLY A 548 -14.38 -8.19 -8.68
N PHE A 549 -14.54 -8.32 -10.00
CA PHE A 549 -13.41 -8.42 -10.92
C PHE A 549 -12.63 -7.11 -10.93
N THR A 550 -11.56 -7.02 -11.73
CA THR A 550 -10.79 -5.78 -11.85
C THR A 550 -11.69 -4.59 -12.21
N ASP A 551 -11.22 -3.37 -12.03
CA ASP A 551 -12.02 -2.16 -12.27
C ASP A 551 -12.85 -2.22 -13.58
N PRO A 552 -14.07 -1.69 -13.57
CA PRO A 552 -14.72 -0.97 -12.46
C PRO A 552 -15.45 -1.88 -11.46
N ASP A 553 -15.56 -3.19 -11.66
CA ASP A 553 -16.39 -4.10 -10.86
C ASP A 553 -15.92 -4.22 -9.39
N ASN A 554 -14.61 -4.05 -9.13
CA ASN A 554 -14.07 -4.02 -7.76
C ASN A 554 -14.51 -2.78 -6.96
N ARG A 555 -15.05 -1.74 -7.62
CA ARG A 555 -15.50 -0.46 -7.04
C ARG A 555 -16.98 -0.44 -6.69
N ARG A 556 -17.54 -1.60 -6.33
CA ARG A 556 -18.90 -1.70 -5.81
C ARG A 556 -19.04 -0.90 -4.52
N THR A 557 -20.24 -0.40 -4.22
CA THR A 557 -20.49 0.35 -2.99
C THR A 557 -20.33 -0.51 -1.75
N TYR A 558 -19.93 0.11 -0.65
CA TYR A 558 -19.89 -0.57 0.64
C TYR A 558 -21.29 -1.10 1.02
N PRO A 559 -21.41 -2.38 1.42
CA PRO A 559 -22.73 -3.01 1.59
C PRO A 559 -23.32 -2.71 2.97
N TRP A 560 -23.51 -1.44 3.34
CA TRP A 560 -24.07 -1.06 4.64
C TRP A 560 -25.39 -1.77 4.92
N GLY A 561 -25.45 -2.49 6.03
CA GLY A 561 -26.62 -3.30 6.44
C GLY A 561 -26.71 -4.69 5.78
N ARG A 562 -25.77 -5.04 4.89
CA ARG A 562 -25.69 -6.34 4.19
C ARG A 562 -24.33 -7.01 4.36
N GLU A 563 -23.53 -6.57 5.32
CA GLU A 563 -22.17 -7.02 5.56
C GLU A 563 -22.13 -8.49 6.01
N LYS A 564 -21.08 -9.21 5.62
CA LYS A 564 -20.73 -10.52 6.21
C LYS A 564 -20.11 -10.32 7.59
N ARG A 565 -20.94 -10.24 8.63
CA ARG A 565 -20.52 -9.89 10.00
C ARG A 565 -19.46 -10.81 10.58
N ASP A 566 -19.48 -12.08 10.24
CA ASP A 566 -18.48 -13.04 10.72
C ASP A 566 -17.09 -12.71 10.17
N LEU A 567 -17.00 -12.24 8.92
CA LEU A 567 -15.74 -11.82 8.33
C LEU A 567 -15.24 -10.51 8.96
N ILE A 568 -16.12 -9.54 9.24
CA ILE A 568 -15.76 -8.32 9.98
C ILE A 568 -15.22 -8.66 11.37
N ASN A 569 -15.86 -9.59 12.06
CA ASN A 569 -15.40 -10.03 13.39
C ASN A 569 -14.04 -10.70 13.31
N PHE A 570 -13.82 -11.56 12.31
CA PHE A 570 -12.53 -12.20 12.07
C PHE A 570 -11.42 -11.18 11.81
N TYR A 571 -11.67 -10.20 10.93
CA TYR A 571 -10.73 -9.09 10.69
C TYR A 571 -10.43 -8.32 11.99
N ARG A 572 -11.46 -7.98 12.77
CA ARG A 572 -11.29 -7.25 14.03
C ARG A 572 -10.41 -8.00 15.02
N GLU A 573 -10.62 -9.30 15.16
CA GLU A 573 -9.80 -10.15 16.05
C GLU A 573 -8.36 -10.24 15.55
N MET A 574 -8.13 -10.45 14.26
CA MET A 574 -6.80 -10.49 13.66
C MET A 574 -6.06 -9.15 13.77
N ILE A 575 -6.77 -8.04 13.55
CA ILE A 575 -6.23 -6.68 13.74
C ILE A 575 -5.82 -6.48 15.22
N GLN A 576 -6.61 -6.93 16.18
CA GLN A 576 -6.26 -6.85 17.60
C GLN A 576 -5.02 -7.67 17.95
N ILE A 577 -4.89 -8.87 17.39
CA ILE A 577 -3.70 -9.73 17.55
C ILE A 577 -2.48 -8.98 17.00
N HIS A 578 -2.58 -8.43 15.78
CA HIS A 578 -1.51 -7.66 15.15
C HIS A 578 -1.10 -6.44 15.98
N ARG A 579 -2.04 -5.58 16.35
CA ARG A 579 -1.77 -4.33 17.06
C ARG A 579 -1.14 -4.51 18.44
N LYS A 580 -1.46 -5.62 19.12
CA LYS A 580 -0.92 -5.93 20.45
C LYS A 580 0.45 -6.63 20.43
N SER A 581 1.01 -6.87 19.25
CA SER A 581 2.24 -7.65 19.08
C SER A 581 3.34 -6.80 18.43
N LEU A 582 4.43 -6.56 19.16
CA LEU A 582 5.64 -5.94 18.59
C LEU A 582 6.32 -6.90 17.61
N ALA A 583 6.26 -8.22 17.86
CA ALA A 583 6.78 -9.21 16.94
C ALA A 583 6.12 -9.12 15.55
N LEU A 584 4.81 -8.88 15.48
CA LEU A 584 4.09 -8.72 14.21
C LEU A 584 4.32 -7.36 13.55
N ARG A 585 4.42 -6.30 14.34
CA ARG A 585 4.57 -4.94 13.81
C ARG A 585 5.99 -4.63 13.33
N LYS A 586 7.01 -5.02 14.10
CA LYS A 586 8.42 -4.62 13.88
C LYS A 586 9.42 -5.77 13.96
N GLY A 587 8.98 -6.96 14.38
CA GLY A 587 9.86 -8.08 14.67
C GLY A 587 10.41 -8.79 13.45
N SER A 588 11.35 -9.66 13.71
CA SER A 588 11.99 -10.54 12.74
C SER A 588 11.00 -11.54 12.14
N ILE A 589 11.29 -11.99 10.92
CA ILE A 589 10.60 -13.12 10.27
C ILE A 589 11.59 -14.22 9.90
N LYS A 590 11.24 -15.47 10.20
CA LYS A 590 11.99 -16.66 9.80
C LYS A 590 11.04 -17.68 9.20
N MET A 591 11.30 -18.09 7.95
CA MET A 591 10.61 -19.26 7.38
C MET A 591 11.06 -20.52 8.10
N LEU A 592 10.10 -21.31 8.55
CA LEU A 592 10.31 -22.52 9.34
C LEU A 592 10.08 -23.79 8.52
N LYS A 593 9.07 -23.73 7.62
CA LYS A 593 8.72 -24.88 6.78
C LYS A 593 8.06 -24.39 5.49
N ALA A 594 8.40 -25.00 4.37
CA ALA A 594 7.77 -24.83 3.09
C ALA A 594 7.66 -26.18 2.40
N GLU A 595 6.44 -26.59 2.11
CA GLU A 595 6.10 -27.83 1.40
C GLU A 595 4.91 -27.51 0.48
N PRO A 596 4.58 -28.33 -0.53
CA PRO A 596 3.40 -28.10 -1.35
C PRO A 596 2.14 -27.85 -0.50
N ASP A 597 1.46 -26.72 -0.74
CA ASP A 597 0.29 -26.21 -0.02
C ASP A 597 0.50 -25.88 1.46
N LEU A 598 1.74 -25.91 1.96
CA LEU A 598 2.04 -25.71 3.38
C LEU A 598 3.14 -24.68 3.57
N LEU A 599 2.83 -23.64 4.36
CA LEU A 599 3.81 -22.66 4.83
C LEU A 599 3.81 -22.61 6.35
N ALA A 600 4.99 -22.49 6.95
CA ALA A 600 5.11 -22.12 8.35
C ALA A 600 6.24 -21.09 8.53
N TYR A 601 5.97 -20.04 9.29
CA TYR A 601 6.96 -19.00 9.61
C TYR A 601 6.83 -18.52 11.04
N GLY A 602 7.93 -18.03 11.58
CA GLY A 602 7.99 -17.44 12.91
C GLY A 602 8.18 -15.94 12.84
N ARG A 603 7.52 -15.20 13.71
CA ARG A 603 7.72 -13.77 13.99
C ARG A 603 8.19 -13.64 15.43
N PHE A 604 9.25 -12.87 15.68
CA PHE A 604 9.79 -12.77 17.03
C PHE A 604 10.39 -11.39 17.30
N TRP A 605 10.26 -10.98 18.57
CA TRP A 605 10.78 -9.74 19.11
C TRP A 605 11.02 -9.89 20.62
N GLY A 606 12.28 -9.89 21.04
CA GLY A 606 12.63 -10.13 22.44
C GLY A 606 12.05 -11.45 22.94
N ASN A 607 11.20 -11.39 23.94
CA ASN A 607 10.57 -12.57 24.53
C ASN A 607 9.21 -12.94 23.90
N GLU A 608 8.81 -12.29 22.84
CA GLU A 608 7.57 -12.58 22.12
C GLU A 608 7.88 -13.39 20.87
N GLN A 609 7.34 -14.60 20.76
CA GLN A 609 7.43 -15.47 19.60
C GLN A 609 6.03 -15.84 19.14
N ILE A 610 5.82 -15.71 17.83
CA ILE A 610 4.59 -16.12 17.15
C ILE A 610 4.96 -17.09 16.04
N VAL A 611 4.20 -18.14 15.90
CA VAL A 611 4.33 -19.12 14.80
C VAL A 611 3.02 -19.17 14.05
N VAL A 612 3.10 -19.00 12.73
CA VAL A 612 1.96 -19.07 11.81
C VAL A 612 2.15 -20.29 10.92
N ILE A 613 1.09 -21.08 10.74
CA ILE A 613 1.08 -22.25 9.86
C ILE A 613 -0.15 -22.13 8.96
N ILE A 614 0.05 -22.27 7.66
CA ILE A 614 -0.99 -22.22 6.63
C ILE A 614 -1.02 -23.57 5.90
N ASN A 615 -2.17 -24.21 5.85
CA ASN A 615 -2.42 -25.39 5.04
C ASN A 615 -3.49 -25.09 3.97
N ASN A 616 -3.05 -24.68 2.80
CA ASN A 616 -3.94 -24.38 1.66
C ASN A 616 -4.38 -25.63 0.87
N SER A 617 -4.08 -26.84 1.35
CA SER A 617 -4.53 -28.07 0.67
C SER A 617 -5.98 -28.43 1.01
N ASP A 618 -6.57 -29.29 0.18
CA ASP A 618 -7.89 -29.90 0.41
C ASP A 618 -7.85 -31.13 1.32
N HIS A 619 -6.73 -31.34 2.03
CA HIS A 619 -6.50 -32.51 2.86
C HIS A 619 -6.03 -32.12 4.26
N LEU A 620 -6.32 -33.05 5.21
CA LEU A 620 -5.70 -33.00 6.52
C LEU A 620 -4.20 -33.25 6.37
N LYS A 621 -3.38 -32.47 7.08
CA LYS A 621 -1.92 -32.67 7.15
C LYS A 621 -1.45 -32.79 8.59
N GLU A 622 -0.66 -33.82 8.87
CA GLU A 622 0.17 -33.85 10.08
C GLU A 622 1.40 -32.98 9.82
N VAL A 623 1.61 -31.96 10.65
CA VAL A 623 2.66 -30.96 10.47
C VAL A 623 3.60 -30.94 11.65
N ARG A 624 4.90 -31.09 11.38
CA ARG A 624 5.96 -30.87 12.36
C ARG A 624 6.75 -29.64 11.97
N VAL A 625 6.77 -28.63 12.85
CA VAL A 625 7.39 -27.29 12.58
C VAL A 625 8.57 -27.06 13.54
N PRO A 626 9.77 -26.73 13.04
CA PRO A 626 10.97 -26.51 13.85
C PRO A 626 10.97 -25.10 14.47
N VAL A 627 10.15 -24.91 15.49
CA VAL A 627 9.89 -23.59 16.10
C VAL A 627 11.11 -23.03 16.86
N TRP A 628 12.10 -23.88 17.18
CA TRP A 628 13.37 -23.45 17.77
C TRP A 628 14.09 -22.40 16.89
N GLN A 629 13.91 -22.47 15.57
CA GLN A 629 14.52 -21.51 14.63
C GLN A 629 13.98 -20.07 14.84
N ALA A 630 12.74 -19.94 15.36
CA ALA A 630 12.13 -18.68 15.76
C ALA A 630 12.29 -18.39 17.27
N GLU A 631 13.35 -18.94 17.88
CA GLU A 631 13.75 -18.70 19.27
C GLU A 631 12.75 -19.23 20.32
N VAL A 632 11.84 -20.13 19.94
CA VAL A 632 10.96 -20.81 20.90
C VAL A 632 11.75 -21.90 21.62
N ALA A 633 11.84 -21.79 22.95
CA ALA A 633 12.67 -22.68 23.75
C ALA A 633 12.02 -24.06 23.96
N GLU A 634 12.88 -25.10 24.16
CA GLU A 634 12.47 -26.45 24.50
C GLU A 634 11.61 -26.48 25.75
N GLY A 635 10.53 -27.27 25.71
CA GLY A 635 9.60 -27.42 26.84
C GLY A 635 8.64 -26.26 27.06
N HIS A 636 8.74 -25.17 26.25
CA HIS A 636 7.77 -24.08 26.31
C HIS A 636 6.45 -24.47 25.66
N ASN A 637 5.37 -23.84 26.12
CA ASN A 637 4.04 -23.99 25.54
C ASN A 637 3.80 -22.83 24.57
N MET A 638 3.30 -23.18 23.38
CA MET A 638 2.71 -22.22 22.44
C MET A 638 1.20 -22.29 22.53
N ALA A 639 0.56 -21.15 22.78
CA ALA A 639 -0.88 -21.04 22.88
C ALA A 639 -1.49 -20.66 21.52
N ARG A 640 -2.54 -21.33 21.11
CA ARG A 640 -3.36 -20.93 19.99
C ARG A 640 -4.07 -19.61 20.32
N VAL A 641 -3.88 -18.60 19.45
CA VAL A 641 -4.58 -17.32 19.55
C VAL A 641 -5.59 -17.15 18.42
N MET A 642 -5.45 -17.88 17.32
CA MET A 642 -6.39 -17.95 16.21
C MET A 642 -6.23 -19.28 15.46
N TYR A 643 -7.34 -19.88 15.05
CA TYR A 643 -7.39 -20.99 14.09
C TYR A 643 -8.55 -20.78 13.13
N SER A 644 -8.26 -20.67 11.85
CA SER A 644 -9.27 -20.67 10.79
C SER A 644 -9.35 -22.04 10.14
N TYR A 645 -10.54 -22.44 9.73
CA TYR A 645 -10.81 -23.70 9.06
C TYR A 645 -11.90 -23.50 8.00
N GLU A 646 -12.26 -24.54 7.25
CA GLU A 646 -13.17 -24.47 6.12
C GLU A 646 -14.47 -23.70 6.41
N ASP A 647 -15.14 -24.00 7.53
CA ASP A 647 -16.46 -23.45 7.84
C ASP A 647 -16.46 -22.25 8.79
N GLY A 648 -15.29 -21.86 9.34
CA GLY A 648 -15.24 -20.79 10.33
C GLY A 648 -13.87 -20.54 10.94
N TYR A 649 -13.88 -20.05 12.18
CA TYR A 649 -12.66 -19.83 12.95
C TYR A 649 -12.92 -19.97 14.46
N ILE A 650 -11.85 -20.20 15.22
CA ILE A 650 -11.88 -20.37 16.67
C ILE A 650 -10.73 -19.59 17.28
N GLY A 651 -11.06 -18.70 18.24
CA GLY A 651 -10.10 -18.03 19.13
C GLY A 651 -9.90 -18.76 20.47
N GLU A 652 -10.45 -19.97 20.66
CA GLU A 652 -10.35 -20.71 21.90
C GLU A 652 -8.92 -21.17 22.17
N PHE A 653 -8.57 -21.13 23.44
CA PHE A 653 -7.25 -21.48 23.94
C PHE A 653 -6.94 -22.96 23.81
N GLU A 654 -5.81 -23.29 23.18
CA GLU A 654 -5.23 -24.64 23.13
C GLU A 654 -3.70 -24.50 23.20
N GLU A 655 -3.03 -25.43 23.91
CA GLU A 655 -1.59 -25.40 24.09
C GLU A 655 -0.88 -26.50 23.35
N TYR A 656 0.26 -26.15 22.75
CA TYR A 656 1.14 -27.08 22.06
C TYR A 656 2.52 -27.01 22.72
N ILE A 657 3.01 -28.17 23.21
CA ILE A 657 4.31 -28.25 23.88
C ILE A 657 5.41 -28.40 22.84
N VAL A 658 6.48 -27.60 22.97
CA VAL A 658 7.69 -27.76 22.15
C VAL A 658 8.49 -28.97 22.63
N LYS A 659 8.68 -29.93 21.74
CA LYS A 659 9.47 -31.16 21.99
C LYS A 659 10.54 -31.32 20.90
N GLU A 660 11.79 -31.51 21.30
CA GLU A 660 12.93 -31.60 20.38
C GLU A 660 13.01 -30.40 19.43
N GLY A 661 12.68 -29.20 19.97
CA GLY A 661 12.64 -27.95 19.20
C GLY A 661 11.47 -27.79 18.22
N ASN A 662 10.51 -28.75 18.22
CA ASN A 662 9.41 -28.78 17.26
C ASN A 662 8.05 -28.73 17.96
N ILE A 663 7.05 -28.24 17.18
CA ILE A 663 5.63 -28.47 17.46
C ILE A 663 5.09 -29.44 16.43
N SER A 664 4.26 -30.37 16.87
CA SER A 664 3.52 -31.32 16.00
C SER A 664 2.04 -31.15 16.20
N LEU A 665 1.28 -30.99 15.13
CA LEU A 665 -0.18 -30.84 15.15
C LEU A 665 -0.84 -31.31 13.85
N MET A 666 -2.15 -31.58 13.94
CA MET A 666 -2.97 -31.83 12.74
C MET A 666 -3.57 -30.51 12.23
N MET A 667 -3.34 -30.19 10.98
CA MET A 667 -3.96 -29.07 10.30
C MET A 667 -5.13 -29.56 9.45
N GLY A 668 -6.28 -28.90 9.59
CA GLY A 668 -7.43 -29.11 8.71
C GLY A 668 -7.15 -28.72 7.26
N LYS A 669 -8.03 -29.10 6.34
CA LYS A 669 -8.02 -28.57 4.98
C LYS A 669 -8.36 -27.08 4.99
N LYS A 670 -7.75 -26.31 4.07
CA LYS A 670 -7.97 -24.86 3.97
C LYS A 670 -7.99 -24.19 5.35
N SER A 671 -6.89 -24.33 6.09
CA SER A 671 -6.81 -23.86 7.48
C SER A 671 -5.51 -23.13 7.78
N ALA A 672 -5.59 -22.22 8.73
CA ALA A 672 -4.43 -21.50 9.23
C ALA A 672 -4.48 -21.37 10.76
N ILE A 673 -3.33 -21.41 11.41
CA ILE A 673 -3.20 -21.26 12.85
C ILE A 673 -2.16 -20.21 13.21
N VAL A 674 -2.46 -19.42 14.23
CA VAL A 674 -1.52 -18.48 14.86
C VAL A 674 -1.29 -18.93 16.29
N LEU A 675 -0.05 -19.24 16.60
CA LEU A 675 0.43 -19.66 17.91
C LEU A 675 1.30 -18.57 18.52
N LYS A 676 1.14 -18.30 19.80
CA LYS A 676 1.95 -17.34 20.56
C LYS A 676 2.53 -18.01 21.80
N ASN A 677 3.81 -17.73 22.10
CA ASN A 677 4.41 -18.22 23.34
C ASN A 677 3.73 -17.59 24.56
N LYS A 678 3.56 -18.36 25.62
CA LYS A 678 3.13 -17.85 26.93
C LYS A 678 4.30 -17.11 27.58
N LYS A 679 4.04 -15.86 27.97
CA LYS A 679 4.86 -15.21 29.02
C LYS A 679 4.48 -15.81 30.36
N TRP A 680 5.45 -16.37 31.06
CA TRP A 680 5.36 -16.72 32.46
C TRP A 680 5.74 -15.52 33.31
#